data_e0c52fedb479d43f92c60bfcfcbc9fb9
#
_entry.id   e0c52fedb479d43f92c60bfcfcbc9fb9
#
_cell.length_a   1.000
_cell.length_b   1.000
_cell.length_c   1.000
_cell.angle_alpha   90.00
_cell.angle_beta   90.00
_cell.angle_gamma   90.00
#
_symmetry.space_group_name_H-M   'P 1'
#
loop_
_entity.id
_entity.type
_entity.pdbx_description
1 polymer ?
#
loop_
_entity_poly.entity_id
_entity_poly.type
_entity_poly.pdbx_seq_one_letter_code
_entity_poly.pdbx_strand_id
1 'polypeptide(L)'
;MSVAIAARFAARELRGGLRGFWVFLACLSLGVAAIAAVGSVRAAIEAGLAREGATLLGGDVEMEFTYRFATPDERAWMERHAQHLSEVTDFRSMAVVTRDGQSERALTQVKSVDGAYPLLGQIGLEPAIPLDQALAGQNGLPGGVMAPILADRLGLTVGDTFALGGSQFVLSAILTREPDNAGGGFGFGPRTLVATSALAGTGLLAPGTLFSTEYRLVLPPDADLDALQAEALAAFENAGLRWRDARNGAPGVARFVDRLGAFLILVGLSGLAVGGVGVSAAVRAYLARKTTVIATLRSLGAERRMIFQTYMLQIGALSLVGITLGLALGGLVPLALAPLITAQLPVPAVFALHPAPLIEAAIYGTLTAVLFTLWPLARTEDIRAATLFRDGSNAASPLPRPVFLATTLALLALLVAAAGWFSGNWPLTLWTAAGLLASLAVLALAAIALRKLAAHSRSANRTPTLRWALGAIATRRDEATSVVLSLGLGLTVLAAVGQIDGTLRGAIARDLPDVAPSYFFLDIQRDQMPAITQQLESDPDVTRIDSAPMLRGVVTRINDRPALEVAGEHWVVRGDRGISYADALPAGTKIVAGQWWPQGYQGAPQISFAEEEATELGVGLGDTITVNILGREITATITSLRAVDFSNAGMGFVIVMNEAALASAPHSFIATVYAAPTAEARILRAVSNAYPNITTISVREAITQVSTVLDGIAAATRWGAAATLLTGFLVLIGAAAAGEPARRYEAAVLRSLGATRQQILASFALRAALLGLGAAVVALGAGIAGGWAISHFVLDTRYSVVWPSAIAILAGGVLATLGAGMAFAWRPLAARPAAVLRARE
;
A
#
# COMPACT_ATOMS: atom_id res chain seq x y z
N MET A 1 -45.77 17.68 -17.64
CA MET A 1 -45.61 19.15 -17.72
C MET A 1 -44.66 19.75 -16.70
N SER A 2 -44.53 19.21 -15.51
CA SER A 2 -43.69 19.81 -14.44
C SER A 2 -42.19 19.84 -14.71
N VAL A 3 -41.58 18.80 -15.30
CA VAL A 3 -40.12 18.67 -15.49
C VAL A 3 -39.57 19.68 -16.54
N ALA A 4 -40.31 19.93 -17.63
CA ALA A 4 -39.92 20.91 -18.64
C ALA A 4 -39.89 22.36 -18.10
N ILE A 5 -40.87 22.67 -17.22
CA ILE A 5 -40.91 23.97 -16.55
C ILE A 5 -39.78 24.08 -15.53
N ALA A 6 -39.54 23.02 -14.74
CA ALA A 6 -38.45 22.98 -13.79
C ALA A 6 -37.08 23.15 -14.50
N ALA A 7 -36.89 22.53 -15.65
CA ALA A 7 -35.64 22.68 -16.46
C ALA A 7 -35.47 24.11 -16.98
N ARG A 8 -36.53 24.81 -17.41
CA ARG A 8 -36.45 26.20 -17.81
C ARG A 8 -36.09 27.13 -16.66
N PHE A 9 -36.65 26.90 -15.48
CA PHE A 9 -36.28 27.65 -14.26
C PHE A 9 -34.82 27.38 -13.87
N ALA A 10 -34.38 26.09 -13.85
CA ALA A 10 -33.00 25.73 -13.59
C ALA A 10 -32.01 26.41 -14.56
N ALA A 11 -32.32 26.42 -15.86
CA ALA A 11 -31.50 27.09 -16.87
C ALA A 11 -31.43 28.62 -16.68
N ARG A 12 -32.55 29.24 -16.28
CA ARG A 12 -32.57 30.66 -15.93
C ARG A 12 -31.73 31.00 -14.71
N GLU A 13 -31.84 30.19 -13.67
CA GLU A 13 -31.05 30.35 -12.44
C GLU A 13 -29.54 30.20 -12.71
N LEU A 14 -29.16 29.26 -13.58
CA LEU A 14 -27.74 29.06 -13.99
C LEU A 14 -27.19 30.27 -14.76
N ARG A 15 -28.02 30.94 -15.59
CA ARG A 15 -27.64 32.19 -16.29
C ARG A 15 -27.40 33.36 -15.35
N GLY A 16 -27.99 33.34 -14.15
CA GLY A 16 -27.78 34.34 -13.09
C GLY A 16 -26.38 34.35 -12.48
N GLY A 17 -25.51 33.43 -12.90
CA GLY A 17 -24.10 33.31 -12.54
C GLY A 17 -23.78 32.25 -11.52
N LEU A 18 -22.54 31.74 -11.63
CA LEU A 18 -21.98 30.64 -10.79
C LEU A 18 -21.41 31.18 -9.47
N ARG A 19 -21.65 32.45 -9.12
CA ARG A 19 -21.10 33.07 -7.91
C ARG A 19 -21.64 32.36 -6.67
N GLY A 20 -20.77 31.63 -5.98
CA GLY A 20 -21.06 30.82 -4.78
C GLY A 20 -21.08 29.31 -4.98
N PHE A 21 -20.95 28.81 -6.21
CA PHE A 21 -20.78 27.39 -6.51
C PHE A 21 -19.33 26.95 -6.76
N TRP A 22 -18.38 27.88 -6.77
CA TRP A 22 -16.97 27.54 -7.03
C TRP A 22 -16.40 26.53 -6.03
N VAL A 23 -16.81 26.63 -4.74
CA VAL A 23 -16.43 25.65 -3.70
C VAL A 23 -17.03 24.28 -3.99
N PHE A 24 -18.30 24.24 -4.39
CA PHE A 24 -18.99 23.03 -4.80
C PHE A 24 -18.22 22.34 -5.96
N LEU A 25 -17.93 23.10 -7.02
CA LEU A 25 -17.22 22.60 -8.19
C LEU A 25 -15.80 22.14 -7.81
N ALA A 26 -15.07 22.96 -7.04
CA ALA A 26 -13.72 22.62 -6.63
C ALA A 26 -13.65 21.37 -5.76
N CYS A 27 -14.56 21.22 -4.77
CA CYS A 27 -14.59 20.04 -3.90
C CYS A 27 -14.94 18.78 -4.68
N LEU A 28 -15.92 18.85 -5.57
CA LEU A 28 -16.34 17.69 -6.36
C LEU A 28 -15.28 17.34 -7.40
N SER A 29 -14.74 18.34 -8.13
CA SER A 29 -13.72 18.08 -9.14
C SER A 29 -12.42 17.55 -8.56
N LEU A 30 -11.94 18.04 -7.42
CA LEU A 30 -10.74 17.51 -6.76
C LEU A 30 -10.93 16.09 -6.23
N GLY A 31 -12.10 15.80 -5.63
CA GLY A 31 -12.39 14.45 -5.17
C GLY A 31 -12.42 13.44 -6.31
N VAL A 32 -13.09 13.78 -7.41
CA VAL A 32 -13.15 12.93 -8.62
C VAL A 32 -11.78 12.85 -9.29
N ALA A 33 -11.04 13.96 -9.38
CA ALA A 33 -9.70 14.00 -9.97
C ALA A 33 -8.72 13.10 -9.21
N ALA A 34 -8.77 13.07 -7.88
CA ALA A 34 -7.90 12.23 -7.07
C ALA A 34 -8.12 10.74 -7.37
N ILE A 35 -9.37 10.29 -7.41
CA ILE A 35 -9.70 8.89 -7.72
C ILE A 35 -9.32 8.55 -9.17
N ALA A 36 -9.68 9.42 -10.11
CA ALA A 36 -9.39 9.21 -11.53
C ALA A 36 -7.87 9.17 -11.80
N ALA A 37 -7.08 10.03 -11.14
CA ALA A 37 -5.63 10.05 -11.30
C ALA A 37 -4.97 8.78 -10.76
N VAL A 38 -5.35 8.35 -9.56
CA VAL A 38 -4.85 7.10 -8.94
C VAL A 38 -5.22 5.90 -9.80
N GLY A 39 -6.48 5.79 -10.20
CA GLY A 39 -6.94 4.71 -11.06
C GLY A 39 -6.25 4.70 -12.43
N SER A 40 -5.98 5.88 -13.02
CA SER A 40 -5.26 5.99 -14.30
C SER A 40 -3.81 5.54 -14.20
N VAL A 41 -3.11 5.88 -13.10
CA VAL A 41 -1.73 5.41 -12.87
C VAL A 41 -1.72 3.89 -12.65
N ARG A 42 -2.64 3.36 -11.85
CA ARG A 42 -2.79 1.91 -11.65
C ARG A 42 -2.99 1.19 -12.99
N ALA A 43 -3.97 1.62 -13.78
CA ALA A 43 -4.26 1.03 -15.08
C ALA A 43 -3.09 1.16 -16.08
N ALA A 44 -2.30 2.23 -16.01
CA ALA A 44 -1.11 2.39 -16.82
C ALA A 44 -0.04 1.34 -16.47
N ILE A 45 0.16 1.04 -15.17
CA ILE A 45 1.10 0.01 -14.72
C ILE A 45 0.57 -1.39 -15.11
N GLU A 46 -0.71 -1.68 -14.86
CA GLU A 46 -1.34 -2.95 -15.26
C GLU A 46 -1.22 -3.19 -16.78
N ALA A 47 -1.49 -2.16 -17.58
CA ALA A 47 -1.34 -2.24 -19.04
C ALA A 47 0.13 -2.42 -19.48
N GLY A 48 1.07 -1.80 -18.77
CA GLY A 48 2.51 -1.99 -19.01
C GLY A 48 2.95 -3.43 -18.70
N LEU A 49 2.54 -3.94 -17.55
CA LEU A 49 2.83 -5.31 -17.13
C LEU A 49 2.20 -6.34 -18.09
N ALA A 50 0.96 -6.12 -18.50
CA ALA A 50 0.27 -7.01 -19.44
C ALA A 50 0.91 -6.99 -20.86
N ARG A 51 1.38 -5.80 -21.30
CA ARG A 51 2.01 -5.66 -22.62
C ARG A 51 3.40 -6.28 -22.69
N GLU A 52 4.16 -6.14 -21.63
CA GLU A 52 5.55 -6.60 -21.55
C GLU A 52 5.70 -7.90 -20.75
N GLY A 53 4.59 -8.54 -20.36
CA GLY A 53 4.59 -9.70 -19.46
C GLY A 53 5.46 -10.85 -19.95
N ALA A 54 5.36 -11.19 -21.24
CA ALA A 54 6.20 -12.23 -21.83
C ALA A 54 7.69 -11.83 -21.85
N THR A 55 7.99 -10.55 -22.16
CA THR A 55 9.39 -10.04 -22.14
C THR A 55 9.94 -10.02 -20.72
N LEU A 56 9.11 -9.60 -19.74
CA LEU A 56 9.49 -9.54 -18.32
C LEU A 56 9.71 -10.93 -17.72
N LEU A 57 8.95 -11.90 -18.17
CA LEU A 57 9.12 -13.31 -17.77
C LEU A 57 10.27 -13.98 -18.54
N GLY A 58 10.64 -13.45 -19.72
CA GLY A 58 11.61 -14.03 -20.63
C GLY A 58 11.05 -15.16 -21.53
N GLY A 59 9.72 -15.32 -21.54
CA GLY A 59 8.97 -16.32 -22.31
C GLY A 59 7.48 -16.18 -22.09
N ASP A 60 6.66 -16.94 -22.82
CA ASP A 60 5.22 -17.03 -22.59
C ASP A 60 4.90 -17.79 -21.31
N VAL A 61 5.77 -18.76 -20.97
CA VAL A 61 5.69 -19.59 -19.76
C VAL A 61 7.07 -19.73 -19.16
N GLU A 62 7.11 -19.75 -17.83
CA GLU A 62 8.27 -20.13 -17.02
C GLU A 62 7.91 -21.29 -16.10
N MET A 63 8.71 -22.34 -16.17
CA MET A 63 8.66 -23.50 -15.28
C MET A 63 9.89 -23.47 -14.38
N GLU A 64 9.69 -23.23 -13.08
CA GLU A 64 10.78 -23.11 -12.11
C GLU A 64 10.88 -24.38 -11.25
N PHE A 65 12.11 -24.90 -11.13
CA PHE A 65 12.47 -25.97 -10.18
C PHE A 65 13.53 -25.46 -9.22
N THR A 66 13.39 -25.79 -7.95
CA THR A 66 14.33 -25.33 -6.93
C THR A 66 15.30 -26.44 -6.57
N TYR A 67 16.59 -26.12 -6.47
CA TYR A 67 17.70 -27.02 -6.07
C TYR A 67 17.97 -28.23 -6.99
N ARG A 68 17.40 -28.25 -8.16
CA ARG A 68 17.60 -29.28 -9.17
C ARG A 68 17.38 -28.75 -10.57
N PHE A 69 17.92 -29.45 -11.52
CA PHE A 69 17.56 -29.32 -12.92
C PHE A 69 16.32 -30.18 -13.24
N ALA A 70 15.69 -29.91 -14.36
CA ALA A 70 14.61 -30.72 -14.87
C ALA A 70 15.12 -32.13 -15.18
N THR A 71 14.31 -33.12 -14.91
CA THR A 71 14.57 -34.48 -15.36
C THR A 71 14.48 -34.58 -16.88
N PRO A 72 15.04 -35.61 -17.53
CA PRO A 72 14.91 -35.81 -18.97
C PRO A 72 13.45 -35.85 -19.45
N ASP A 73 12.54 -36.41 -18.67
CA ASP A 73 11.11 -36.49 -19.01
C ASP A 73 10.42 -35.10 -18.93
N GLU A 74 10.74 -34.33 -17.89
CA GLU A 74 10.25 -32.93 -17.75
C GLU A 74 10.75 -32.07 -18.89
N ARG A 75 12.03 -32.16 -19.22
CA ARG A 75 12.62 -31.43 -20.35
C ARG A 75 12.02 -31.85 -21.68
N ALA A 76 11.83 -33.15 -21.94
CA ALA A 76 11.18 -33.64 -23.15
C ALA A 76 9.72 -33.17 -23.27
N TRP A 77 9.02 -33.00 -22.13
CA TRP A 77 7.67 -32.41 -22.13
C TRP A 77 7.72 -30.95 -22.56
N MET A 78 8.63 -30.15 -21.98
CA MET A 78 8.81 -28.73 -22.35
C MET A 78 9.16 -28.57 -23.83
N GLU A 79 10.11 -29.37 -24.34
CA GLU A 79 10.54 -29.33 -25.74
C GLU A 79 9.42 -29.71 -26.74
N ARG A 80 8.44 -30.53 -26.31
CA ARG A 80 7.28 -30.87 -27.19
C ARG A 80 6.28 -29.72 -27.29
N HIS A 81 6.15 -28.89 -26.28
CA HIS A 81 5.16 -27.82 -26.21
C HIS A 81 5.72 -26.45 -26.61
N ALA A 82 7.03 -26.26 -26.49
CA ALA A 82 7.68 -25.01 -26.78
C ALA A 82 8.19 -24.93 -28.23
N GLN A 83 8.07 -23.77 -28.86
CA GLN A 83 8.79 -23.45 -30.09
C GLN A 83 10.27 -23.16 -29.81
N HIS A 84 10.53 -22.45 -28.71
CA HIS A 84 11.86 -22.14 -28.21
C HIS A 84 11.89 -22.38 -26.71
N LEU A 85 12.99 -22.94 -26.23
CA LEU A 85 13.24 -23.24 -24.82
C LEU A 85 14.60 -22.66 -24.43
N SER A 86 14.68 -22.01 -23.28
CA SER A 86 15.93 -21.57 -22.66
C SER A 86 15.97 -22.01 -21.20
N GLU A 87 17.13 -22.49 -20.79
CA GLU A 87 17.41 -22.88 -19.40
C GLU A 87 18.25 -21.81 -18.73
N VAL A 88 17.72 -21.26 -17.66
CA VAL A 88 18.37 -20.23 -16.85
C VAL A 88 18.49 -20.74 -15.42
N THR A 89 19.66 -20.56 -14.81
CA THR A 89 19.84 -20.89 -13.39
C THR A 89 20.16 -19.61 -12.61
N ASP A 90 19.40 -19.37 -11.55
CA ASP A 90 19.57 -18.20 -10.68
C ASP A 90 20.01 -18.63 -9.28
N PHE A 91 21.07 -17.98 -8.77
CA PHE A 91 21.59 -18.23 -7.41
C PHE A 91 22.39 -17.03 -6.90
N ARG A 92 22.65 -17.03 -5.61
CA ARG A 92 23.49 -15.99 -4.98
C ARG A 92 24.90 -16.49 -4.81
N SER A 93 25.87 -15.59 -4.99
CA SER A 93 27.29 -15.89 -4.78
C SER A 93 28.05 -14.63 -4.42
N MET A 94 29.31 -14.80 -4.00
CA MET A 94 30.23 -13.70 -3.79
C MET A 94 31.12 -13.55 -5.01
N ALA A 95 31.09 -12.36 -5.64
CA ALA A 95 32.10 -11.98 -6.61
C ALA A 95 33.33 -11.53 -5.86
N VAL A 96 34.48 -12.12 -6.19
CA VAL A 96 35.76 -11.91 -5.48
C VAL A 96 36.83 -11.36 -6.43
N VAL A 97 37.49 -10.29 -6.04
CA VAL A 97 38.60 -9.69 -6.76
C VAL A 97 39.84 -9.67 -5.87
N THR A 98 40.93 -10.20 -6.34
CA THR A 98 42.21 -10.19 -5.58
C THR A 98 43.21 -9.29 -6.28
N ARG A 99 43.67 -8.23 -5.57
CA ARG A 99 44.70 -7.29 -6.03
C ARG A 99 45.74 -7.13 -4.93
N ASP A 100 47.01 -7.25 -5.29
CA ASP A 100 48.10 -7.05 -4.34
C ASP A 100 48.02 -7.85 -3.04
N GLY A 101 47.45 -9.07 -3.13
CA GLY A 101 47.24 -9.95 -1.96
C GLY A 101 46.05 -9.58 -1.07
N GLN A 102 45.30 -8.53 -1.41
CA GLN A 102 44.03 -8.19 -0.76
C GLN A 102 42.84 -8.62 -1.63
N SER A 103 41.86 -9.22 -0.99
CA SER A 103 40.65 -9.66 -1.69
C SER A 103 39.46 -8.75 -1.31
N GLU A 104 38.88 -8.13 -2.31
CA GLU A 104 37.59 -7.42 -2.21
C GLU A 104 36.45 -8.32 -2.67
N ARG A 105 35.26 -8.17 -2.05
CA ARG A 105 34.13 -9.05 -2.27
C ARG A 105 32.83 -8.30 -2.23
N ALA A 106 31.92 -8.73 -3.09
CA ALA A 106 30.55 -8.22 -3.06
C ALA A 106 29.57 -9.35 -3.38
N LEU A 107 28.43 -9.34 -2.68
CA LEU A 107 27.31 -10.21 -3.00
C LEU A 107 26.81 -9.88 -4.40
N THR A 108 26.59 -10.91 -5.20
CA THR A 108 26.00 -10.83 -6.52
C THR A 108 24.91 -11.88 -6.70
N GLN A 109 23.88 -11.53 -7.43
CA GLN A 109 22.90 -12.49 -7.93
C GLN A 109 23.37 -12.98 -9.29
N VAL A 110 23.84 -14.21 -9.32
CA VAL A 110 24.34 -14.83 -10.54
C VAL A 110 23.19 -15.43 -11.31
N LYS A 111 23.11 -15.05 -12.59
CA LYS A 111 22.21 -15.65 -13.56
C LYS A 111 23.06 -16.38 -14.58
N SER A 112 22.99 -17.69 -14.57
CA SER A 112 23.65 -18.45 -15.64
C SER A 112 22.65 -18.74 -16.75
N VAL A 113 23.10 -18.61 -17.98
CA VAL A 113 22.25 -18.70 -19.17
C VAL A 113 22.80 -19.70 -20.18
N ASP A 114 21.89 -20.31 -20.93
CA ASP A 114 22.23 -21.16 -22.07
C ASP A 114 22.44 -20.34 -23.36
N GLY A 115 22.71 -21.02 -24.47
CA GLY A 115 22.91 -20.38 -25.77
C GLY A 115 21.63 -19.86 -26.44
N ALA A 116 20.45 -20.12 -25.90
CA ALA A 116 19.18 -19.64 -26.42
C ALA A 116 18.72 -18.32 -25.77
N TYR A 117 19.30 -17.97 -24.64
CA TYR A 117 18.97 -16.74 -23.91
C TYR A 117 19.50 -15.46 -24.60
N PRO A 118 18.75 -14.34 -24.61
CA PRO A 118 17.35 -14.19 -24.21
C PRO A 118 16.38 -14.62 -25.33
N LEU A 119 15.29 -15.31 -24.98
CA LEU A 119 14.26 -15.68 -25.95
C LEU A 119 13.46 -14.48 -26.44
N LEU A 120 13.19 -13.53 -25.53
CA LEU A 120 12.42 -12.31 -25.80
C LEU A 120 13.16 -11.09 -25.28
N GLY A 121 13.04 -9.98 -26.00
CA GLY A 121 13.68 -8.73 -25.65
C GLY A 121 15.15 -8.65 -26.11
N GLN A 122 15.87 -7.64 -25.62
CA GLN A 122 17.27 -7.41 -25.96
C GLN A 122 18.04 -7.07 -24.70
N ILE A 123 19.21 -7.68 -24.56
CA ILE A 123 20.17 -7.34 -23.50
C ILE A 123 20.98 -6.11 -23.94
N GLY A 124 21.23 -5.21 -23.00
CA GLY A 124 22.10 -4.05 -23.20
C GLY A 124 23.44 -4.25 -22.54
N LEU A 125 24.52 -4.15 -23.32
CA LEU A 125 25.90 -4.32 -22.86
C LEU A 125 26.75 -3.11 -23.23
N GLU A 126 27.73 -2.79 -22.40
CA GLU A 126 28.76 -1.78 -22.66
C GLU A 126 30.15 -2.38 -22.40
N PRO A 127 31.00 -2.52 -23.46
CA PRO A 127 30.80 -2.18 -24.88
C PRO A 127 29.66 -3.01 -25.52
N ALA A 128 29.02 -2.47 -26.55
CA ALA A 128 27.96 -3.11 -27.29
C ALA A 128 28.50 -4.30 -28.14
N ILE A 129 28.59 -5.46 -27.51
CA ILE A 129 29.01 -6.74 -28.12
C ILE A 129 27.89 -7.78 -28.00
N PRO A 130 27.80 -8.78 -28.89
CA PRO A 130 26.86 -9.88 -28.72
C PRO A 130 27.07 -10.64 -27.41
N LEU A 131 25.97 -11.10 -26.78
CA LEU A 131 26.05 -11.76 -25.48
C LEU A 131 26.88 -13.05 -25.52
N ASP A 132 26.73 -13.85 -26.57
CA ASP A 132 27.51 -15.07 -26.80
C ASP A 132 29.02 -14.78 -26.82
N GLN A 133 29.45 -13.70 -27.49
CA GLN A 133 30.82 -13.24 -27.48
C GLN A 133 31.27 -12.74 -26.10
N ALA A 134 30.40 -12.02 -25.37
CA ALA A 134 30.73 -11.55 -24.03
C ALA A 134 30.92 -12.73 -23.06
N LEU A 135 30.09 -13.78 -23.15
CA LEU A 135 30.15 -14.96 -22.28
C LEU A 135 31.24 -15.96 -22.69
N ALA A 136 31.66 -15.97 -23.96
CA ALA A 136 32.78 -16.81 -24.40
C ALA A 136 34.09 -16.43 -23.71
N GLY A 137 34.24 -15.18 -23.32
CA GLY A 137 35.40 -14.69 -22.57
C GLY A 137 36.69 -14.49 -23.40
N GLN A 138 37.83 -14.39 -22.73
CA GLN A 138 39.11 -14.10 -23.35
C GLN A 138 40.23 -14.85 -22.61
N ASN A 139 41.33 -15.12 -23.32
CA ASN A 139 42.54 -15.70 -22.74
C ASN A 139 42.34 -17.05 -22.02
N GLY A 140 41.35 -17.86 -22.48
CA GLY A 140 41.05 -19.15 -21.85
C GLY A 140 40.21 -19.05 -20.56
N LEU A 141 39.82 -17.87 -20.16
CA LEU A 141 38.85 -17.64 -19.07
C LEU A 141 37.45 -17.38 -19.62
N PRO A 142 36.40 -17.96 -19.03
CA PRO A 142 35.07 -17.68 -19.41
C PRO A 142 34.70 -16.22 -19.11
N GLY A 143 33.82 -15.64 -19.93
CA GLY A 143 33.36 -14.29 -19.75
C GLY A 143 32.22 -14.17 -18.75
N GLY A 144 32.16 -13.03 -18.08
CA GLY A 144 31.05 -12.63 -17.25
C GLY A 144 30.63 -11.19 -17.53
N VAL A 145 29.39 -10.88 -17.30
CA VAL A 145 28.82 -9.54 -17.47
C VAL A 145 28.25 -9.10 -16.14
N MET A 146 28.57 -7.88 -15.68
CA MET A 146 28.14 -7.39 -14.37
C MET A 146 27.30 -6.12 -14.46
N ALA A 147 26.40 -5.94 -13.52
CA ALA A 147 25.73 -4.66 -13.30
C ALA A 147 26.74 -3.56 -12.93
N PRO A 148 26.56 -2.29 -13.39
CA PRO A 148 27.51 -1.19 -13.16
C PRO A 148 27.88 -1.00 -11.69
N ILE A 149 26.88 -1.03 -10.81
CA ILE A 149 27.06 -0.84 -9.37
C ILE A 149 27.98 -1.90 -8.73
N LEU A 150 28.01 -3.13 -9.28
CA LEU A 150 28.88 -4.19 -8.80
C LEU A 150 30.30 -3.99 -9.28
N ALA A 151 30.46 -3.66 -10.55
CA ALA A 151 31.76 -3.37 -11.14
C ALA A 151 32.41 -2.17 -10.44
N ASP A 152 31.67 -1.09 -10.21
CA ASP A 152 32.14 0.11 -9.49
C ASP A 152 32.56 -0.23 -8.05
N ARG A 153 31.74 -1.03 -7.33
CA ARG A 153 32.00 -1.45 -5.94
C ARG A 153 33.27 -2.29 -5.82
N LEU A 154 33.55 -3.14 -6.81
CA LEU A 154 34.73 -3.99 -6.87
C LEU A 154 35.92 -3.31 -7.61
N GLY A 155 35.74 -2.07 -8.07
CA GLY A 155 36.76 -1.34 -8.85
C GLY A 155 37.14 -2.07 -10.13
N LEU A 156 36.22 -2.81 -10.76
CA LEU A 156 36.49 -3.59 -11.98
C LEU A 156 36.24 -2.74 -13.23
N THR A 157 37.11 -2.94 -14.20
CA THR A 157 36.95 -2.44 -15.56
C THR A 157 36.86 -3.63 -16.53
N VAL A 158 36.28 -3.40 -17.71
CA VAL A 158 36.21 -4.44 -18.75
C VAL A 158 37.61 -4.94 -19.08
N GLY A 159 37.79 -6.26 -18.99
CA GLY A 159 39.10 -6.93 -19.13
C GLY A 159 39.68 -7.43 -17.81
N ASP A 160 39.23 -6.93 -16.66
CA ASP A 160 39.69 -7.41 -15.35
C ASP A 160 39.11 -8.78 -15.01
N THR A 161 39.75 -9.50 -14.10
CA THR A 161 39.33 -10.84 -13.68
C THR A 161 38.66 -10.80 -12.30
N PHE A 162 37.67 -11.66 -12.12
CA PHE A 162 36.98 -11.89 -10.85
C PHE A 162 36.71 -13.39 -10.67
N ALA A 163 36.52 -13.83 -9.46
CA ALA A 163 36.18 -15.21 -9.14
C ALA A 163 34.70 -15.35 -8.69
N LEU A 164 34.07 -16.46 -9.10
CA LEU A 164 32.81 -16.96 -8.55
C LEU A 164 33.03 -18.42 -8.08
N GLY A 165 32.83 -18.68 -6.80
CA GLY A 165 33.20 -19.99 -6.24
C GLY A 165 34.64 -20.30 -6.46
N GLY A 166 34.94 -21.49 -6.99
CA GLY A 166 36.32 -21.95 -7.29
C GLY A 166 36.86 -21.55 -8.67
N SER A 167 36.11 -20.82 -9.49
CA SER A 167 36.52 -20.50 -10.88
C SER A 167 36.68 -19.02 -11.14
N GLN A 168 37.60 -18.69 -12.05
CA GLN A 168 37.89 -17.33 -12.48
C GLN A 168 37.14 -17.00 -13.79
N PHE A 169 36.69 -15.75 -13.88
CA PHE A 169 36.01 -15.17 -15.01
C PHE A 169 36.68 -13.86 -15.43
N VAL A 170 36.52 -13.46 -16.68
CA VAL A 170 36.89 -12.12 -17.14
C VAL A 170 35.64 -11.25 -17.27
N LEU A 171 35.65 -10.01 -16.78
CA LEU A 171 34.61 -9.04 -17.01
C LEU A 171 34.63 -8.59 -18.46
N SER A 172 33.71 -9.11 -19.27
CA SER A 172 33.69 -8.86 -20.72
C SER A 172 32.87 -7.62 -21.11
N ALA A 173 31.84 -7.28 -20.32
CA ALA A 173 31.03 -6.09 -20.53
C ALA A 173 30.25 -5.72 -19.25
N ILE A 174 29.78 -4.49 -19.20
CA ILE A 174 28.86 -3.98 -18.17
C ILE A 174 27.42 -4.21 -18.66
N LEU A 175 26.56 -4.73 -17.77
CA LEU A 175 25.15 -4.97 -18.02
C LEU A 175 24.35 -3.70 -17.81
N THR A 176 23.92 -3.04 -18.87
CA THR A 176 23.13 -1.81 -18.80
C THR A 176 21.61 -2.07 -18.85
N ARG A 177 21.20 -3.18 -19.47
CA ARG A 177 19.79 -3.57 -19.58
C ARG A 177 19.63 -5.08 -19.63
N GLU A 178 18.76 -5.60 -18.79
CA GLU A 178 18.31 -7.00 -18.77
C GLU A 178 16.81 -7.03 -19.11
N PRO A 179 16.34 -7.77 -20.14
CA PRO A 179 14.95 -7.70 -20.59
C PRO A 179 13.99 -8.32 -19.59
N ASP A 180 14.40 -9.37 -18.89
CA ASP A 180 13.61 -10.21 -18.00
C ASP A 180 13.94 -10.00 -16.50
N ASN A 181 14.28 -8.79 -16.13
CA ASN A 181 14.64 -8.43 -14.74
C ASN A 181 13.44 -8.10 -13.85
N ALA A 182 12.22 -7.96 -14.38
CA ALA A 182 11.07 -7.54 -13.57
C ALA A 182 10.53 -8.64 -12.64
N GLY A 183 10.84 -9.89 -12.88
CA GLY A 183 10.55 -11.00 -11.97
C GLY A 183 11.38 -10.97 -10.68
N GLY A 184 12.55 -10.35 -10.71
CA GLY A 184 13.52 -10.24 -9.62
C GLY A 184 13.65 -8.87 -8.98
N GLY A 185 12.69 -7.96 -9.16
CA GLY A 185 12.77 -6.56 -8.72
C GLY A 185 13.02 -6.31 -7.22
N PHE A 186 13.10 -7.35 -6.42
CA PHE A 186 13.54 -7.35 -5.03
C PHE A 186 14.74 -8.29 -4.79
N GLY A 187 15.58 -8.52 -5.81
CA GLY A 187 16.80 -9.31 -5.68
C GLY A 187 17.78 -8.66 -4.68
N PHE A 188 18.29 -9.47 -3.74
CA PHE A 188 19.24 -9.02 -2.72
C PHE A 188 20.66 -8.91 -3.27
N GLY A 189 20.89 -8.24 -4.38
CA GLY A 189 22.22 -8.03 -4.91
C GLY A 189 22.25 -7.62 -6.39
N PRO A 190 23.31 -6.95 -6.84
CA PRO A 190 23.50 -6.61 -8.24
C PRO A 190 23.74 -7.86 -9.08
N ARG A 191 23.33 -7.82 -10.34
CA ARG A 191 23.34 -8.93 -11.27
C ARG A 191 24.72 -9.24 -11.84
N THR A 192 25.05 -10.53 -11.97
CA THR A 192 26.14 -11.05 -12.79
C THR A 192 25.61 -12.13 -13.73
N LEU A 193 25.85 -12.02 -15.04
CA LEU A 193 25.51 -13.04 -16.04
C LEU A 193 26.75 -13.83 -16.42
N VAL A 194 26.61 -15.14 -16.50
CA VAL A 194 27.64 -16.09 -16.96
C VAL A 194 27.01 -17.19 -17.81
N ALA A 195 27.80 -17.88 -18.60
CA ALA A 195 27.31 -19.09 -19.30
C ALA A 195 27.13 -20.26 -18.33
N THR A 196 26.06 -21.03 -18.42
CA THR A 196 25.82 -22.20 -17.57
C THR A 196 26.96 -23.23 -17.70
N SER A 197 27.53 -23.40 -18.90
CA SER A 197 28.67 -24.26 -19.13
C SER A 197 29.94 -23.86 -18.38
N ALA A 198 30.11 -22.57 -18.06
CA ALA A 198 31.27 -22.05 -17.32
C ALA A 198 31.20 -22.34 -15.81
N LEU A 199 30.05 -22.75 -15.29
CA LEU A 199 29.88 -23.10 -13.89
C LEU A 199 30.24 -24.54 -13.55
N ALA A 200 30.53 -25.37 -14.55
CA ALA A 200 31.00 -26.73 -14.34
C ALA A 200 32.30 -26.72 -13.52
N GLY A 201 32.28 -27.40 -12.37
CA GLY A 201 33.44 -27.46 -11.47
C GLY A 201 33.58 -26.30 -10.47
N THR A 202 32.72 -25.28 -10.51
CA THR A 202 32.73 -24.19 -9.49
C THR A 202 32.25 -24.63 -8.11
N GLY A 203 31.54 -25.75 -8.01
CA GLY A 203 30.85 -26.19 -6.79
C GLY A 203 29.54 -25.45 -6.46
N LEU A 204 29.21 -24.42 -7.23
CA LEU A 204 28.05 -23.56 -6.94
C LEU A 204 26.69 -24.20 -7.29
N LEU A 205 26.68 -25.17 -8.19
CA LEU A 205 25.48 -25.92 -8.61
C LEU A 205 25.55 -27.39 -8.16
N ALA A 206 26.27 -27.67 -7.08
CA ALA A 206 26.34 -29.01 -6.53
C ALA A 206 25.04 -29.40 -5.81
N PRO A 207 24.71 -30.69 -5.71
CA PRO A 207 23.57 -31.15 -4.92
C PRO A 207 23.64 -30.62 -3.49
N GLY A 208 22.55 -29.96 -3.04
CA GLY A 208 22.48 -29.36 -1.73
C GLY A 208 22.84 -27.87 -1.67
N THR A 209 23.28 -27.24 -2.76
CA THR A 209 23.44 -25.79 -2.85
C THR A 209 22.14 -25.11 -3.24
N LEU A 210 22.03 -23.79 -2.92
CA LEU A 210 20.82 -23.01 -3.09
C LEU A 210 20.76 -22.39 -4.50
N PHE A 211 20.10 -23.01 -5.45
CA PHE A 211 19.85 -22.44 -6.77
C PHE A 211 18.41 -22.74 -7.26
N SER A 212 17.89 -21.96 -8.15
CA SER A 212 16.66 -22.26 -8.91
C SER A 212 17.01 -22.42 -10.39
N THR A 213 16.30 -23.32 -11.07
CA THR A 213 16.40 -23.48 -12.51
C THR A 213 15.07 -23.12 -13.14
N GLU A 214 15.11 -22.14 -14.03
CA GLU A 214 13.97 -21.56 -14.71
C GLU A 214 14.02 -22.01 -16.18
N TYR A 215 13.00 -22.70 -16.63
CA TYR A 215 12.80 -23.10 -18.02
C TYR A 215 11.80 -22.15 -18.65
N ARG A 216 12.26 -21.35 -19.60
CA ARG A 216 11.47 -20.33 -20.28
C ARG A 216 11.07 -20.84 -21.65
N LEU A 217 9.77 -20.81 -21.90
CA LEU A 217 9.15 -21.36 -23.08
C LEU A 217 8.51 -20.24 -23.90
N VAL A 218 8.80 -20.20 -25.19
CA VAL A 218 8.00 -19.47 -26.17
C VAL A 218 7.06 -20.48 -26.84
N LEU A 219 5.77 -20.22 -26.76
CA LEU A 219 4.73 -21.14 -27.20
C LEU A 219 4.25 -20.82 -28.63
N PRO A 220 3.54 -21.75 -29.28
CA PRO A 220 2.77 -21.41 -30.48
C PRO A 220 1.72 -20.34 -30.18
N PRO A 221 1.39 -19.45 -31.16
CA PRO A 221 0.47 -18.31 -30.92
C PRO A 221 -0.93 -18.70 -30.43
N ASP A 222 -1.38 -19.93 -30.76
CA ASP A 222 -2.71 -20.42 -30.38
C ASP A 222 -2.70 -21.32 -29.15
N ALA A 223 -1.63 -21.35 -28.37
CA ALA A 223 -1.52 -22.19 -27.20
C ALA A 223 -2.48 -21.74 -26.06
N ASP A 224 -3.25 -22.69 -25.55
CA ASP A 224 -4.11 -22.47 -24.38
C ASP A 224 -3.29 -22.61 -23.11
N LEU A 225 -2.99 -21.48 -22.47
CA LEU A 225 -2.18 -21.43 -21.25
C LEU A 225 -2.84 -22.14 -20.05
N ASP A 226 -4.17 -22.12 -19.96
CA ASP A 226 -4.88 -22.77 -18.86
C ASP A 226 -4.87 -24.29 -19.00
N ALA A 227 -5.09 -24.79 -20.22
CA ALA A 227 -4.99 -26.21 -20.51
C ALA A 227 -3.57 -26.74 -20.32
N LEU A 228 -2.57 -25.99 -20.79
CA LEU A 228 -1.16 -26.34 -20.67
C LEU A 228 -0.69 -26.34 -19.20
N GLN A 229 -1.13 -25.38 -18.43
CA GLN A 229 -0.87 -25.33 -16.98
C GLN A 229 -1.46 -26.54 -16.27
N ALA A 230 -2.72 -26.89 -16.56
CA ALA A 230 -3.38 -28.04 -15.96
C ALA A 230 -2.67 -29.36 -16.32
N GLU A 231 -2.24 -29.51 -17.58
CA GLU A 231 -1.46 -30.66 -18.03
C GLU A 231 -0.10 -30.76 -17.34
N ALA A 232 0.65 -29.63 -17.23
CA ALA A 232 1.95 -29.58 -16.58
C ALA A 232 1.85 -29.95 -15.09
N LEU A 233 0.87 -29.37 -14.39
CA LEU A 233 0.66 -29.66 -12.96
C LEU A 233 0.24 -31.11 -12.71
N ALA A 234 -0.55 -31.71 -13.61
CA ALA A 234 -0.92 -33.12 -13.53
C ALA A 234 0.26 -34.04 -13.87
N ALA A 235 1.05 -33.70 -14.86
CA ALA A 235 2.23 -34.50 -15.27
C ALA A 235 3.33 -34.50 -14.21
N PHE A 236 3.47 -33.38 -13.46
CA PHE A 236 4.55 -33.14 -12.50
C PHE A 236 4.03 -32.88 -11.09
N GLU A 237 2.99 -33.59 -10.69
CA GLU A 237 2.25 -33.37 -9.44
C GLU A 237 3.15 -33.28 -8.19
N ASN A 238 4.20 -34.09 -8.10
CA ASN A 238 5.09 -34.15 -6.94
C ASN A 238 6.48 -33.55 -7.19
N ALA A 239 6.65 -32.85 -8.32
CA ALA A 239 7.95 -32.38 -8.75
C ALA A 239 8.37 -31.03 -8.15
N GLY A 240 7.50 -30.38 -7.39
CA GLY A 240 7.73 -29.04 -6.87
C GLY A 240 7.74 -27.96 -7.93
N LEU A 241 7.11 -28.21 -9.09
CA LEU A 241 7.00 -27.28 -10.19
C LEU A 241 6.31 -25.98 -9.75
N ARG A 242 6.94 -24.86 -10.04
CA ARG A 242 6.33 -23.53 -10.02
C ARG A 242 6.06 -23.06 -11.42
N TRP A 243 4.79 -22.85 -11.72
CA TRP A 243 4.35 -22.34 -13.00
C TRP A 243 4.10 -20.82 -12.94
N ARG A 244 4.62 -20.10 -13.93
CA ARG A 244 4.29 -18.69 -14.19
C ARG A 244 4.04 -18.53 -15.70
N ASP A 245 3.16 -17.62 -16.05
CA ASP A 245 2.90 -17.29 -17.45
C ASP A 245 2.89 -15.77 -17.70
N ALA A 246 2.92 -15.39 -18.96
CA ALA A 246 3.03 -14.00 -19.42
C ALA A 246 1.89 -13.09 -18.93
N ARG A 247 0.71 -13.65 -18.58
CA ARG A 247 -0.42 -12.87 -18.00
C ARG A 247 -0.07 -12.32 -16.64
N ASN A 248 0.86 -12.96 -15.94
CA ASN A 248 1.31 -12.59 -14.61
C ASN A 248 2.84 -12.66 -14.50
N GLY A 249 3.54 -12.04 -15.46
CA GLY A 249 4.99 -12.07 -15.57
C GLY A 249 5.75 -11.49 -14.38
N ALA A 250 5.09 -10.67 -13.55
CA ALA A 250 5.66 -10.10 -12.32
C ALA A 250 4.67 -10.15 -11.16
N PRO A 251 4.32 -11.35 -10.61
CA PRO A 251 3.24 -11.50 -9.64
C PRO A 251 3.48 -10.76 -8.33
N GLY A 252 4.71 -10.55 -7.91
CA GLY A 252 5.05 -9.75 -6.74
C GLY A 252 4.69 -8.29 -6.92
N VAL A 253 5.03 -7.73 -8.09
CA VAL A 253 4.73 -6.34 -8.46
C VAL A 253 3.23 -6.15 -8.65
N ALA A 254 2.57 -7.06 -9.36
CA ALA A 254 1.12 -7.00 -9.59
C ALA A 254 0.35 -6.95 -8.25
N ARG A 255 0.62 -7.88 -7.35
CA ARG A 255 0.00 -7.89 -6.01
C ARG A 255 0.28 -6.62 -5.20
N PHE A 256 1.49 -6.08 -5.33
CA PHE A 256 1.84 -4.82 -4.69
C PHE A 256 1.04 -3.65 -5.27
N VAL A 257 0.96 -3.54 -6.60
CA VAL A 257 0.18 -2.51 -7.31
C VAL A 257 -1.30 -2.60 -6.96
N ASP A 258 -1.86 -3.82 -6.89
CA ASP A 258 -3.25 -4.05 -6.52
C ASP A 258 -3.54 -3.59 -5.08
N ARG A 259 -2.70 -3.97 -4.12
CA ARG A 259 -2.87 -3.55 -2.72
C ARG A 259 -2.72 -2.05 -2.55
N LEU A 260 -1.69 -1.47 -3.17
CA LEU A 260 -1.45 -0.02 -3.15
C LEU A 260 -2.60 0.72 -3.83
N GLY A 261 -3.05 0.24 -5.00
CA GLY A 261 -4.17 0.79 -5.74
C GLY A 261 -5.46 0.78 -4.91
N ALA A 262 -5.81 -0.35 -4.31
CA ALA A 262 -6.97 -0.45 -3.42
C ALA A 262 -6.88 0.53 -2.25
N PHE A 263 -5.73 0.63 -1.60
CA PHE A 263 -5.51 1.58 -0.51
C PHE A 263 -5.67 3.04 -0.97
N LEU A 264 -5.06 3.41 -2.09
CA LEU A 264 -5.14 4.78 -2.63
C LEU A 264 -6.56 5.14 -3.11
N ILE A 265 -7.33 4.19 -3.64
CA ILE A 265 -8.75 4.38 -3.96
C ILE A 265 -9.54 4.70 -2.69
N LEU A 266 -9.28 4.01 -1.59
CA LEU A 266 -9.95 4.27 -0.31
C LEU A 266 -9.58 5.64 0.27
N VAL A 267 -8.32 6.07 0.13
CA VAL A 267 -7.89 7.44 0.48
C VAL A 267 -8.61 8.45 -0.42
N GLY A 268 -8.73 8.19 -1.73
CA GLY A 268 -9.48 9.01 -2.67
C GLY A 268 -10.97 9.09 -2.31
N LEU A 269 -11.59 7.98 -1.93
CA LEU A 269 -12.98 7.92 -1.45
C LEU A 269 -13.17 8.74 -0.17
N SER A 270 -12.20 8.70 0.74
CA SER A 270 -12.20 9.52 1.94
C SER A 270 -12.12 11.01 1.59
N GLY A 271 -11.28 11.38 0.62
CA GLY A 271 -11.22 12.73 0.05
C GLY A 271 -12.53 13.17 -0.59
N LEU A 272 -13.20 12.25 -1.30
CA LEU A 272 -14.50 12.51 -1.90
C LEU A 272 -15.61 12.66 -0.84
N ALA A 273 -15.54 11.94 0.28
CA ALA A 273 -16.46 12.12 1.42
C ALA A 273 -16.27 13.49 2.07
N VAL A 274 -15.01 13.95 2.26
CA VAL A 274 -14.69 15.32 2.72
C VAL A 274 -15.27 16.35 1.74
N GLY A 275 -15.04 16.14 0.44
CA GLY A 275 -15.62 16.96 -0.63
C GLY A 275 -17.14 16.98 -0.61
N GLY A 276 -17.77 15.82 -0.36
CA GLY A 276 -19.21 15.66 -0.21
C GLY A 276 -19.80 16.49 0.94
N VAL A 277 -19.13 16.54 2.10
CA VAL A 277 -19.51 17.44 3.19
C VAL A 277 -19.47 18.90 2.72
N GLY A 278 -18.45 19.27 1.94
CA GLY A 278 -18.32 20.60 1.32
C GLY A 278 -19.43 20.89 0.31
N VAL A 279 -19.75 19.94 -0.54
CA VAL A 279 -20.88 19.99 -1.46
C VAL A 279 -22.17 20.24 -0.68
N SER A 280 -22.44 19.47 0.39
CA SER A 280 -23.61 19.67 1.24
C SER A 280 -23.66 21.04 1.90
N ALA A 281 -22.52 21.56 2.36
CA ALA A 281 -22.43 22.88 2.96
C ALA A 281 -22.67 23.99 1.92
N ALA A 282 -22.10 23.88 0.72
CA ALA A 282 -22.29 24.83 -0.36
C ALA A 282 -23.74 24.88 -0.85
N VAL A 283 -24.39 23.71 -0.98
CA VAL A 283 -25.79 23.61 -1.36
C VAL A 283 -26.69 24.23 -0.28
N ARG A 284 -26.45 23.96 1.00
CA ARG A 284 -27.19 24.59 2.11
C ARG A 284 -27.05 26.10 2.09
N ALA A 285 -25.83 26.61 1.91
CA ALA A 285 -25.57 28.04 1.84
C ALA A 285 -26.27 28.73 0.64
N TYR A 286 -26.29 28.02 -0.48
CA TYR A 286 -27.00 28.50 -1.68
C TYR A 286 -28.52 28.54 -1.45
N LEU A 287 -29.12 27.47 -0.96
CA LEU A 287 -30.55 27.38 -0.70
C LEU A 287 -31.01 28.38 0.36
N ALA A 288 -30.20 28.62 1.38
CA ALA A 288 -30.46 29.64 2.38
C ALA A 288 -30.62 31.05 1.78
N ARG A 289 -29.79 31.41 0.79
CA ARG A 289 -29.91 32.67 0.04
C ARG A 289 -31.13 32.72 -0.87
N LYS A 290 -31.63 31.56 -1.31
CA LYS A 290 -32.78 31.45 -2.18
C LYS A 290 -34.11 31.26 -1.43
N THR A 291 -34.11 31.25 -0.09
CA THR A 291 -35.29 31.02 0.73
C THR A 291 -36.42 32.01 0.40
N THR A 292 -36.12 33.28 0.22
CA THR A 292 -37.11 34.31 -0.17
C THR A 292 -37.71 34.02 -1.54
N VAL A 293 -36.85 33.68 -2.53
CA VAL A 293 -37.33 33.32 -3.88
C VAL A 293 -38.20 32.06 -3.85
N ILE A 294 -37.81 31.06 -3.08
CA ILE A 294 -38.59 29.82 -2.90
C ILE A 294 -39.93 30.14 -2.25
N ALA A 295 -39.95 30.96 -1.20
CA ALA A 295 -41.18 31.35 -0.53
C ALA A 295 -42.12 32.17 -1.46
N THR A 296 -41.59 33.07 -2.29
CA THR A 296 -42.34 33.79 -3.33
C THR A 296 -42.90 32.85 -4.39
N LEU A 297 -42.15 31.93 -4.89
CA LEU A 297 -42.65 30.92 -5.83
C LEU A 297 -43.78 30.07 -5.20
N ARG A 298 -43.65 29.75 -3.91
CA ARG A 298 -44.69 29.04 -3.16
C ARG A 298 -45.99 29.88 -2.98
N SER A 299 -45.82 31.20 -2.72
CA SER A 299 -47.01 32.08 -2.64
C SER A 299 -47.73 32.25 -3.99
N LEU A 300 -46.98 32.08 -5.09
CA LEU A 300 -47.49 32.07 -6.47
C LEU A 300 -48.07 30.70 -6.90
N GLY A 301 -48.14 29.73 -6.01
CA GLY A 301 -48.74 28.40 -6.26
C GLY A 301 -47.77 27.31 -6.78
N ALA A 302 -46.45 27.53 -6.74
CA ALA A 302 -45.49 26.50 -7.14
C ALA A 302 -45.52 25.29 -6.20
N GLU A 303 -45.65 24.07 -6.79
CA GLU A 303 -45.66 22.82 -6.06
C GLU A 303 -44.31 22.51 -5.44
N ARG A 304 -44.30 21.80 -4.30
CA ARG A 304 -43.06 21.33 -3.63
C ARG A 304 -42.17 20.54 -4.58
N ARG A 305 -42.77 19.63 -5.34
CA ARG A 305 -42.06 18.77 -6.29
C ARG A 305 -41.40 19.57 -7.40
N MET A 306 -42.02 20.62 -7.90
CA MET A 306 -41.44 21.48 -8.94
C MET A 306 -40.22 22.23 -8.44
N ILE A 307 -40.28 22.77 -7.23
CA ILE A 307 -39.14 23.46 -6.59
C ILE A 307 -37.96 22.49 -6.37
N PHE A 308 -38.21 21.31 -5.80
CA PHE A 308 -37.25 20.25 -5.61
C PHE A 308 -36.58 19.87 -6.97
N GLN A 309 -37.38 19.60 -7.99
CA GLN A 309 -36.90 19.26 -9.33
C GLN A 309 -36.05 20.38 -9.95
N THR A 310 -36.41 21.64 -9.81
CA THR A 310 -35.67 22.79 -10.31
C THR A 310 -34.26 22.84 -9.73
N TYR A 311 -34.14 22.76 -8.41
CA TYR A 311 -32.84 22.82 -7.76
C TYR A 311 -32.03 21.51 -7.91
N MET A 312 -32.70 20.37 -8.01
CA MET A 312 -32.04 19.09 -8.32
C MET A 312 -31.41 19.09 -9.71
N LEU A 313 -32.13 19.59 -10.73
CA LEU A 313 -31.60 19.74 -12.09
C LEU A 313 -30.44 20.73 -12.17
N GLN A 314 -30.55 21.85 -11.44
CA GLN A 314 -29.50 22.85 -11.39
C GLN A 314 -28.23 22.30 -10.75
N ILE A 315 -28.34 21.63 -9.59
CA ILE A 315 -27.18 21.02 -8.89
C ILE A 315 -26.66 19.85 -9.69
N GLY A 316 -27.52 19.06 -10.32
CA GLY A 316 -27.13 17.96 -11.22
C GLY A 316 -26.29 18.45 -12.40
N ALA A 317 -26.68 19.55 -13.04
CA ALA A 317 -25.89 20.16 -14.11
C ALA A 317 -24.52 20.65 -13.63
N LEU A 318 -24.47 21.26 -12.44
CA LEU A 318 -23.21 21.68 -11.83
C LEU A 318 -22.34 20.48 -11.41
N SER A 319 -22.96 19.40 -10.93
CA SER A 319 -22.24 18.15 -10.62
C SER A 319 -21.63 17.56 -11.87
N LEU A 320 -22.35 17.54 -12.99
CA LEU A 320 -21.81 17.08 -14.27
C LEU A 320 -20.57 17.88 -14.67
N VAL A 321 -20.61 19.21 -14.55
CA VAL A 321 -19.44 20.08 -14.83
C VAL A 321 -18.28 19.77 -13.87
N GLY A 322 -18.55 19.60 -12.57
CA GLY A 322 -17.53 19.27 -11.59
C GLY A 322 -16.90 17.89 -11.84
N ILE A 323 -17.70 16.89 -12.18
CA ILE A 323 -17.24 15.55 -12.53
C ILE A 323 -16.41 15.58 -13.81
N THR A 324 -16.87 16.24 -14.87
CA THR A 324 -16.12 16.32 -16.14
C THR A 324 -14.79 17.04 -15.97
N LEU A 325 -14.73 18.11 -15.17
CA LEU A 325 -13.47 18.78 -14.80
C LEU A 325 -12.57 17.86 -13.99
N GLY A 326 -13.13 17.11 -13.04
CA GLY A 326 -12.41 16.13 -12.24
C GLY A 326 -11.83 15.00 -13.09
N LEU A 327 -12.59 14.44 -14.02
CA LEU A 327 -12.15 13.41 -14.95
C LEU A 327 -11.06 13.94 -15.90
N ALA A 328 -11.22 15.16 -16.41
CA ALA A 328 -10.21 15.78 -17.25
C ALA A 328 -8.89 15.98 -16.49
N LEU A 329 -8.93 16.49 -15.27
CA LEU A 329 -7.73 16.64 -14.44
C LEU A 329 -7.13 15.28 -14.09
N GLY A 330 -7.94 14.33 -13.65
CA GLY A 330 -7.48 13.00 -13.22
C GLY A 330 -6.96 12.12 -14.35
N GLY A 331 -7.43 12.32 -15.59
CA GLY A 331 -6.92 11.63 -16.76
C GLY A 331 -5.71 12.33 -17.41
N LEU A 332 -5.77 13.67 -17.55
CA LEU A 332 -4.75 14.42 -18.28
C LEU A 332 -3.50 14.71 -17.45
N VAL A 333 -3.62 14.91 -16.12
CA VAL A 333 -2.45 15.21 -15.28
C VAL A 333 -1.47 14.05 -15.22
N PRO A 334 -1.88 12.78 -14.95
CA PRO A 334 -0.96 11.65 -15.01
C PRO A 334 -0.33 11.48 -16.40
N LEU A 335 -1.11 11.70 -17.47
CA LEU A 335 -0.61 11.63 -18.85
C LEU A 335 0.45 12.71 -19.13
N ALA A 336 0.24 13.94 -18.65
CA ALA A 336 1.20 15.04 -18.81
C ALA A 336 2.47 14.82 -17.98
N LEU A 337 2.34 14.19 -16.81
CA LEU A 337 3.46 13.86 -15.91
C LEU A 337 4.07 12.48 -16.21
N ALA A 338 3.59 11.77 -17.23
CA ALA A 338 4.06 10.44 -17.60
C ALA A 338 5.60 10.31 -17.64
N PRO A 339 6.37 11.20 -18.32
CA PRO A 339 7.82 11.07 -18.38
C PRO A 339 8.51 11.21 -17.00
N LEU A 340 7.93 11.99 -16.08
CA LEU A 340 8.44 12.13 -14.71
C LEU A 340 8.11 10.89 -13.86
N ILE A 341 6.91 10.35 -14.04
CA ILE A 341 6.45 9.18 -13.29
C ILE A 341 7.21 7.93 -13.75
N THR A 342 7.33 7.71 -15.05
CA THR A 342 8.07 6.56 -15.62
C THR A 342 9.54 6.56 -15.24
N ALA A 343 10.18 7.73 -15.12
CA ALA A 343 11.58 7.83 -14.67
C ALA A 343 11.79 7.38 -13.21
N GLN A 344 10.74 7.36 -12.39
CA GLN A 344 10.81 6.96 -10.98
C GLN A 344 10.21 5.58 -10.72
N LEU A 345 9.48 5.00 -11.68
CA LEU A 345 8.89 3.69 -11.55
C LEU A 345 9.89 2.59 -11.97
N PRO A 346 10.11 1.58 -11.12
CA PRO A 346 10.96 0.43 -11.48
C PRO A 346 10.25 -0.59 -12.38
N VAL A 347 9.05 -0.25 -12.88
CA VAL A 347 8.19 -1.15 -13.65
C VAL A 347 7.66 -0.47 -14.90
N PRO A 348 7.40 -1.22 -15.98
CA PRO A 348 6.84 -0.65 -17.20
C PRO A 348 5.43 -0.11 -16.95
N ALA A 349 5.15 1.06 -17.50
CA ALA A 349 3.82 1.68 -17.44
C ALA A 349 3.46 2.30 -18.78
N VAL A 350 2.26 1.97 -19.27
CA VAL A 350 1.72 2.51 -20.52
C VAL A 350 0.71 3.59 -20.21
N PHE A 351 1.15 4.84 -20.23
CA PHE A 351 0.28 6.00 -19.99
C PHE A 351 -0.59 6.29 -21.22
N ALA A 352 -1.88 6.00 -21.08
CA ALA A 352 -2.93 6.29 -22.03
C ALA A 352 -4.21 6.73 -21.29
N LEU A 353 -5.20 7.18 -22.02
CA LEU A 353 -6.53 7.40 -21.46
C LEU A 353 -7.24 6.06 -21.27
N HIS A 354 -7.19 5.52 -20.07
CA HIS A 354 -7.88 4.28 -19.71
C HIS A 354 -9.33 4.59 -19.31
N PRO A 355 -10.36 4.09 -20.02
CA PRO A 355 -11.75 4.45 -19.74
C PRO A 355 -12.26 3.87 -18.44
N ALA A 356 -11.80 2.69 -18.01
CA ALA A 356 -12.31 2.02 -16.82
C ALA A 356 -12.15 2.86 -15.53
N PRO A 357 -10.97 3.39 -15.16
CA PRO A 357 -10.81 4.27 -14.00
C PRO A 357 -11.60 5.56 -14.09
N LEU A 358 -11.78 6.11 -15.29
CA LEU A 358 -12.56 7.33 -15.49
C LEU A 358 -14.05 7.08 -15.25
N ILE A 359 -14.58 5.94 -15.73
CA ILE A 359 -15.97 5.52 -15.47
C ILE A 359 -16.18 5.26 -13.98
N GLU A 360 -15.24 4.58 -13.34
CA GLU A 360 -15.25 4.33 -11.90
C GLU A 360 -15.34 5.65 -11.11
N ALA A 361 -14.44 6.60 -11.39
CA ALA A 361 -14.43 7.90 -10.76
C ALA A 361 -15.71 8.73 -11.06
N ALA A 362 -16.28 8.60 -12.24
CA ALA A 362 -17.57 9.23 -12.60
C ALA A 362 -18.73 8.66 -11.78
N ILE A 363 -18.76 7.34 -11.57
CA ILE A 363 -19.77 6.67 -10.73
C ILE A 363 -19.65 7.15 -9.30
N TYR A 364 -18.46 7.12 -8.71
CA TYR A 364 -18.23 7.61 -7.35
C TYR A 364 -18.60 9.09 -7.19
N GLY A 365 -18.18 9.93 -8.14
CA GLY A 365 -18.51 11.36 -8.14
C GLY A 365 -20.00 11.62 -8.22
N THR A 366 -20.72 10.88 -9.07
CA THR A 366 -22.18 11.00 -9.23
C THR A 366 -22.92 10.55 -7.98
N LEU A 367 -22.58 9.37 -7.44
CA LEU A 367 -23.21 8.84 -6.24
C LEU A 367 -22.98 9.77 -5.05
N THR A 368 -21.76 10.27 -4.88
CA THR A 368 -21.43 11.23 -3.81
C THR A 368 -22.15 12.56 -3.99
N ALA A 369 -22.17 13.13 -5.19
CA ALA A 369 -22.89 14.37 -5.46
C ALA A 369 -24.37 14.25 -5.10
N VAL A 370 -25.03 13.16 -5.52
CA VAL A 370 -26.44 12.92 -5.19
C VAL A 370 -26.65 12.69 -3.69
N LEU A 371 -25.81 11.84 -3.07
CA LEU A 371 -25.86 11.51 -1.65
C LEU A 371 -25.84 12.76 -0.76
N PHE A 372 -24.86 13.64 -1.01
CA PHE A 372 -24.64 14.83 -0.17
C PHE A 372 -25.54 16.02 -0.52
N THR A 373 -26.20 16.00 -1.68
CA THR A 373 -27.16 17.07 -2.07
C THR A 373 -28.60 16.75 -1.70
N LEU A 374 -28.93 15.48 -1.57
CA LEU A 374 -30.31 15.03 -1.33
C LEU A 374 -30.89 15.61 -0.03
N TRP A 375 -30.11 15.57 1.06
CA TRP A 375 -30.53 16.06 2.37
C TRP A 375 -30.79 17.59 2.43
N PRO A 376 -29.87 18.46 1.94
CA PRO A 376 -30.16 19.88 1.82
C PRO A 376 -31.38 20.20 0.95
N LEU A 377 -31.56 19.48 -0.15
CA LEU A 377 -32.68 19.70 -1.06
C LEU A 377 -34.01 19.26 -0.45
N ALA A 378 -34.04 18.17 0.29
CA ALA A 378 -35.26 17.72 0.98
C ALA A 378 -35.84 18.79 1.90
N ARG A 379 -34.98 19.61 2.53
CA ARG A 379 -35.41 20.73 3.37
C ARG A 379 -36.13 21.85 2.62
N THR A 380 -35.97 21.98 1.30
CA THR A 380 -36.68 22.98 0.50
C THR A 380 -38.16 22.71 0.42
N GLU A 381 -38.59 21.45 0.59
CA GLU A 381 -39.98 21.07 0.63
C GLU A 381 -40.73 21.62 1.85
N ASP A 382 -40.02 21.87 2.94
CA ASP A 382 -40.60 22.33 4.21
C ASP A 382 -40.69 23.89 4.32
N ILE A 383 -40.14 24.62 3.34
CA ILE A 383 -40.22 26.08 3.29
C ILE A 383 -41.67 26.50 3.03
N ARG A 384 -42.28 27.22 3.97
CA ARG A 384 -43.65 27.73 3.90
C ARG A 384 -43.68 29.12 3.31
N ALA A 385 -44.76 29.51 2.60
CA ALA A 385 -44.96 30.86 2.11
C ALA A 385 -44.95 31.90 3.26
N ALA A 386 -45.41 31.51 4.45
CA ALA A 386 -45.46 32.33 5.65
C ALA A 386 -44.06 32.81 6.14
N THR A 387 -42.98 32.21 5.67
CA THR A 387 -41.61 32.64 6.01
C THR A 387 -41.25 34.01 5.43
N LEU A 388 -42.03 34.54 4.47
CA LEU A 388 -41.91 35.90 3.98
C LEU A 388 -42.31 36.96 5.01
N PHE A 389 -43.15 36.61 5.96
CA PHE A 389 -43.79 37.54 6.92
C PHE A 389 -43.34 37.31 8.39
N ARG A 390 -42.51 36.30 8.64
CA ARG A 390 -41.98 36.00 9.97
C ARG A 390 -40.46 36.00 9.94
N ASP A 391 -39.85 37.01 10.55
CA ASP A 391 -38.43 36.99 10.81
C ASP A 391 -38.08 35.87 11.79
N GLY A 392 -37.25 34.95 11.32
CA GLY A 392 -36.34 34.22 12.16
C GLY A 392 -36.88 33.33 13.27
N SER A 393 -38.07 32.75 13.18
CA SER A 393 -38.45 31.71 14.12
C SER A 393 -37.60 30.45 13.83
N ASN A 394 -36.70 30.14 14.76
CA ASN A 394 -35.97 28.89 14.87
C ASN A 394 -36.96 27.69 15.07
N ALA A 395 -37.79 27.40 14.09
CA ALA A 395 -38.50 26.12 14.08
C ALA A 395 -37.43 25.03 13.92
N ALA A 396 -37.28 24.19 14.94
CA ALA A 396 -36.49 22.97 14.85
C ALA A 396 -36.90 22.25 13.55
N SER A 397 -35.96 22.13 12.62
CA SER A 397 -36.21 21.45 11.33
C SER A 397 -36.68 20.04 11.63
N PRO A 398 -37.90 19.63 11.26
CA PRO A 398 -38.33 18.25 11.39
C PRO A 398 -37.34 17.36 10.62
N LEU A 399 -37.17 16.12 11.10
CA LEU A 399 -36.44 15.10 10.35
C LEU A 399 -37.01 15.00 8.94
N PRO A 400 -36.23 14.85 7.88
CA PRO A 400 -36.73 14.69 6.53
C PRO A 400 -37.66 13.47 6.45
N ARG A 401 -38.54 13.48 5.47
CA ARG A 401 -39.48 12.38 5.25
C ARG A 401 -38.73 11.04 5.14
N PRO A 402 -39.28 9.94 5.62
CA PRO A 402 -38.63 8.62 5.65
C PRO A 402 -38.16 8.17 4.25
N VAL A 403 -38.80 8.64 3.18
CA VAL A 403 -38.36 8.36 1.80
C VAL A 403 -36.97 8.91 1.53
N PHE A 404 -36.62 10.12 1.97
CA PHE A 404 -35.29 10.68 1.77
C PHE A 404 -34.22 9.96 2.60
N LEU A 405 -34.61 9.50 3.81
CA LEU A 405 -33.73 8.69 4.63
C LEU A 405 -33.43 7.34 3.96
N ALA A 406 -34.48 6.66 3.48
CA ALA A 406 -34.34 5.39 2.77
C ALA A 406 -33.49 5.54 1.49
N THR A 407 -33.72 6.62 0.73
CA THR A 407 -32.92 6.91 -0.48
C THR A 407 -31.45 7.19 -0.14
N THR A 408 -31.18 7.93 0.93
CA THR A 408 -29.81 8.21 1.40
C THR A 408 -29.10 6.93 1.79
N LEU A 409 -29.77 6.03 2.54
CA LEU A 409 -29.22 4.73 2.92
C LEU A 409 -28.98 3.82 1.69
N ALA A 410 -29.92 3.82 0.74
CA ALA A 410 -29.75 3.07 -0.51
C ALA A 410 -28.56 3.58 -1.35
N LEU A 411 -28.39 4.91 -1.47
CA LEU A 411 -27.26 5.52 -2.16
C LEU A 411 -25.93 5.23 -1.46
N LEU A 412 -25.93 5.24 -0.13
CA LEU A 412 -24.74 4.89 0.66
C LEU A 412 -24.40 3.41 0.46
N ALA A 413 -25.37 2.52 0.52
CA ALA A 413 -25.18 1.09 0.27
C ALA A 413 -24.65 0.85 -1.16
N LEU A 414 -25.21 1.56 -2.15
CA LEU A 414 -24.75 1.47 -3.54
C LEU A 414 -23.31 2.00 -3.70
N LEU A 415 -22.95 3.08 -2.99
CA LEU A 415 -21.59 3.62 -3.00
C LEU A 415 -20.59 2.62 -2.42
N VAL A 416 -20.94 2.00 -1.28
CA VAL A 416 -20.11 0.96 -0.64
C VAL A 416 -20.01 -0.29 -1.52
N ALA A 417 -21.12 -0.70 -2.14
CA ALA A 417 -21.14 -1.83 -3.07
C ALA A 417 -20.27 -1.58 -4.31
N ALA A 418 -20.36 -0.38 -4.90
CA ALA A 418 -19.49 0.00 -6.00
C ALA A 418 -18.02 0.01 -5.57
N ALA A 419 -17.70 0.53 -4.37
CA ALA A 419 -16.34 0.52 -3.84
C ALA A 419 -15.81 -0.90 -3.62
N GLY A 420 -16.62 -1.82 -3.09
CA GLY A 420 -16.26 -3.22 -2.92
C GLY A 420 -16.04 -3.95 -4.25
N TRP A 421 -16.88 -3.65 -5.24
CA TRP A 421 -16.77 -4.23 -6.57
C TRP A 421 -15.48 -3.80 -7.29
N PHE A 422 -15.21 -2.49 -7.36
CA PHE A 422 -14.05 -1.96 -8.08
C PHE A 422 -12.72 -2.18 -7.36
N SER A 423 -12.71 -2.20 -6.02
CA SER A 423 -11.49 -2.48 -5.25
C SER A 423 -11.10 -3.96 -5.23
N GLY A 424 -12.05 -4.87 -5.53
CA GLY A 424 -11.86 -6.31 -5.41
C GLY A 424 -11.67 -6.83 -3.96
N ASN A 425 -11.65 -5.93 -2.97
CA ASN A 425 -11.40 -6.27 -1.57
C ASN A 425 -12.56 -5.83 -0.66
N TRP A 426 -13.52 -6.71 -0.49
CA TRP A 426 -14.71 -6.47 0.32
C TRP A 426 -14.43 -6.21 1.81
N PRO A 427 -13.58 -7.00 2.49
CA PRO A 427 -13.26 -6.75 3.90
C PRO A 427 -12.69 -5.36 4.12
N LEU A 428 -11.68 -4.97 3.35
CA LEU A 428 -11.04 -3.66 3.46
C LEU A 428 -12.02 -2.51 3.18
N THR A 429 -12.88 -2.67 2.17
CA THR A 429 -13.91 -1.67 1.84
C THR A 429 -14.93 -1.49 2.95
N LEU A 430 -15.43 -2.59 3.53
CA LEU A 430 -16.41 -2.53 4.62
C LEU A 430 -15.81 -1.92 5.89
N TRP A 431 -14.58 -2.29 6.25
CA TRP A 431 -13.88 -1.70 7.38
C TRP A 431 -13.62 -0.20 7.19
N THR A 432 -13.23 0.22 5.98
CA THR A 432 -13.01 1.64 5.66
C THR A 432 -14.33 2.42 5.69
N ALA A 433 -15.39 1.90 5.11
CA ALA A 433 -16.70 2.52 5.14
C ALA A 433 -17.23 2.66 6.58
N ALA A 434 -17.11 1.61 7.39
CA ALA A 434 -17.48 1.63 8.79
C ALA A 434 -16.66 2.65 9.59
N GLY A 435 -15.34 2.68 9.38
CA GLY A 435 -14.43 3.65 10.00
C GLY A 435 -14.76 5.10 9.63
N LEU A 436 -15.08 5.35 8.35
CA LEU A 436 -15.47 6.67 7.87
C LEU A 436 -16.81 7.13 8.48
N LEU A 437 -17.79 6.24 8.52
CA LEU A 437 -19.10 6.51 9.14
C LEU A 437 -18.96 6.72 10.65
N ALA A 438 -18.19 5.92 11.33
CA ALA A 438 -17.87 6.08 12.76
C ALA A 438 -17.18 7.42 13.02
N SER A 439 -16.20 7.79 12.21
CA SER A 439 -15.52 9.09 12.29
C SER A 439 -16.47 10.27 12.11
N LEU A 440 -17.37 10.19 11.12
CA LEU A 440 -18.41 11.20 10.90
C LEU A 440 -19.37 11.29 12.10
N ALA A 441 -19.77 10.15 12.67
CA ALA A 441 -20.65 10.11 13.84
C ALA A 441 -19.98 10.73 15.07
N VAL A 442 -18.72 10.37 15.33
CA VAL A 442 -17.92 10.91 16.45
C VAL A 442 -17.72 12.43 16.30
N LEU A 443 -17.40 12.90 15.09
CA LEU A 443 -17.28 14.33 14.79
C LEU A 443 -18.60 15.08 14.96
N ALA A 444 -19.72 14.46 14.57
CA ALA A 444 -21.06 15.05 14.77
C ALA A 444 -21.38 15.15 16.26
N LEU A 445 -21.09 14.12 17.04
CA LEU A 445 -21.25 14.12 18.50
C LEU A 445 -20.33 15.16 19.15
N ALA A 446 -19.10 15.29 18.69
CA ALA A 446 -18.16 16.30 19.15
C ALA A 446 -18.65 17.73 18.88
N ALA A 447 -19.22 17.98 17.69
CA ALA A 447 -19.84 19.27 17.37
C ALA A 447 -21.01 19.59 18.31
N ILE A 448 -21.82 18.60 18.67
CA ILE A 448 -22.92 18.75 19.62
C ILE A 448 -22.37 19.01 21.04
N ALA A 449 -21.34 18.26 21.45
CA ALA A 449 -20.70 18.42 22.74
C ALA A 449 -20.06 19.81 22.90
N LEU A 450 -19.30 20.26 21.90
CA LEU A 450 -18.68 21.59 21.88
C LEU A 450 -19.73 22.70 22.04
N ARG A 451 -20.87 22.57 21.37
CA ARG A 451 -21.97 23.53 21.49
C ARG A 451 -22.61 23.53 22.87
N LYS A 452 -22.85 22.34 23.45
CA LYS A 452 -23.39 22.23 24.81
C LYS A 452 -22.41 22.79 25.85
N LEU A 453 -21.11 22.49 25.71
CA LEU A 453 -20.07 23.04 26.58
C LEU A 453 -19.99 24.56 26.47
N ALA A 454 -20.04 25.09 25.24
CA ALA A 454 -20.06 26.53 25.01
C ALA A 454 -21.30 27.20 25.65
N ALA A 455 -22.47 26.56 25.58
CA ALA A 455 -23.70 27.07 26.17
C ALA A 455 -23.68 27.07 27.72
N HIS A 456 -23.00 26.10 28.36
CA HIS A 456 -22.96 25.95 29.82
C HIS A 456 -21.70 26.51 30.47
N SER A 457 -20.79 27.10 29.68
CA SER A 457 -19.51 27.56 30.17
C SER A 457 -19.64 28.78 31.06
N ARG A 458 -19.32 28.63 32.35
CA ARG A 458 -19.22 29.74 33.33
C ARG A 458 -18.10 30.74 33.00
N SER A 459 -17.09 30.32 32.23
CA SER A 459 -15.99 31.18 31.79
C SER A 459 -16.45 32.28 30.81
N ALA A 460 -17.64 32.19 30.24
CA ALA A 460 -18.23 33.24 29.41
C ALA A 460 -18.36 34.61 30.13
N ASN A 461 -18.34 34.62 31.45
CA ASN A 461 -18.44 35.85 32.22
C ASN A 461 -17.11 36.59 32.48
N ARG A 462 -15.95 35.96 32.12
CA ARG A 462 -14.63 36.56 32.43
C ARG A 462 -14.22 37.69 31.48
N THR A 463 -14.47 37.54 30.16
CA THR A 463 -14.11 38.55 29.17
C THR A 463 -15.21 38.67 28.10
N PRO A 464 -15.50 39.86 27.56
CA PRO A 464 -16.51 40.07 26.54
C PRO A 464 -16.24 39.28 25.25
N THR A 465 -14.98 39.21 24.83
CA THR A 465 -14.55 38.47 23.63
C THR A 465 -14.83 36.96 23.71
N LEU A 466 -14.57 36.36 24.89
CA LEU A 466 -14.85 34.94 25.14
C LEU A 466 -16.35 34.68 25.17
N ARG A 467 -17.13 35.57 25.81
CA ARG A 467 -18.60 35.48 25.86
C ARG A 467 -19.21 35.51 24.46
N TRP A 468 -18.74 36.41 23.56
CA TRP A 468 -19.22 36.49 22.18
C TRP A 468 -18.83 35.26 21.38
N ALA A 469 -17.61 34.76 21.52
CA ALA A 469 -17.14 33.55 20.85
C ALA A 469 -17.94 32.31 21.24
N LEU A 470 -18.11 32.07 22.56
CA LEU A 470 -18.87 30.92 23.08
C LEU A 470 -20.36 31.03 22.75
N GLY A 471 -20.96 32.23 22.88
CA GLY A 471 -22.33 32.49 22.47
C GLY A 471 -22.58 32.17 20.98
N ALA A 472 -21.67 32.57 20.12
CA ALA A 472 -21.76 32.28 18.70
C ALA A 472 -21.66 30.80 18.39
N ILE A 473 -20.78 30.05 19.10
CA ILE A 473 -20.68 28.58 18.95
C ILE A 473 -21.97 27.89 19.43
N ALA A 474 -22.54 28.34 20.54
CA ALA A 474 -23.74 27.79 21.11
C ALA A 474 -24.97 27.96 20.22
N THR A 475 -25.13 29.17 19.60
CA THR A 475 -26.34 29.56 18.87
C THR A 475 -26.31 29.15 17.38
N ARG A 476 -25.14 29.15 16.72
CA ARG A 476 -24.98 28.88 15.28
C ARG A 476 -24.72 27.42 15.01
N ARG A 477 -25.76 26.61 15.03
CA ARG A 477 -25.68 25.14 14.86
C ARG A 477 -24.98 24.72 13.55
N ASP A 478 -25.38 25.29 12.45
CA ASP A 478 -24.96 24.79 11.12
C ASP A 478 -23.49 25.17 10.79
N GLU A 479 -23.02 26.30 11.26
CA GLU A 479 -21.64 26.73 11.04
C GLU A 479 -20.63 25.88 11.86
N ALA A 480 -20.89 25.69 13.15
CA ALA A 480 -20.04 24.89 14.02
C ALA A 480 -19.97 23.43 13.56
N THR A 481 -21.12 22.84 13.22
CA THR A 481 -21.19 21.44 12.76
C THR A 481 -20.47 21.27 11.43
N SER A 482 -20.65 22.19 10.49
CA SER A 482 -20.02 22.12 9.17
C SER A 482 -18.50 22.21 9.26
N VAL A 483 -17.97 23.13 10.08
CA VAL A 483 -16.51 23.27 10.28
C VAL A 483 -15.93 22.03 10.94
N VAL A 484 -16.55 21.51 12.02
CA VAL A 484 -16.03 20.33 12.73
C VAL A 484 -16.08 19.08 11.85
N LEU A 485 -17.15 18.86 11.09
CA LEU A 485 -17.24 17.69 10.21
C LEU A 485 -16.25 17.75 9.04
N SER A 486 -16.19 18.88 8.34
CA SER A 486 -15.35 18.98 7.13
C SER A 486 -13.87 18.96 7.44
N LEU A 487 -13.43 19.79 8.39
CA LEU A 487 -12.03 19.83 8.80
C LEU A 487 -11.66 18.56 9.57
N GLY A 488 -12.53 18.14 10.51
CA GLY A 488 -12.29 16.96 11.34
C GLY A 488 -12.10 15.70 10.51
N LEU A 489 -12.93 15.49 9.49
CA LEU A 489 -12.79 14.32 8.61
C LEU A 489 -11.49 14.35 7.81
N GLY A 490 -11.12 15.50 7.22
CA GLY A 490 -9.85 15.64 6.52
C GLY A 490 -8.64 15.41 7.42
N LEU A 491 -8.68 15.94 8.65
CA LEU A 491 -7.62 15.73 9.64
C LEU A 491 -7.59 14.27 10.15
N THR A 492 -8.74 13.58 10.25
CA THR A 492 -8.80 12.17 10.65
C THR A 492 -8.08 11.28 9.64
N VAL A 493 -8.35 11.49 8.35
CA VAL A 493 -7.67 10.74 7.28
C VAL A 493 -6.17 11.00 7.30
N LEU A 494 -5.77 12.26 7.42
CA LEU A 494 -4.35 12.62 7.51
C LEU A 494 -3.69 12.00 8.75
N ALA A 495 -4.38 12.02 9.90
CA ALA A 495 -3.90 11.42 11.13
C ALA A 495 -3.72 9.91 10.99
N ALA A 496 -4.70 9.21 10.42
CA ALA A 496 -4.58 7.78 10.18
C ALA A 496 -3.40 7.44 9.25
N VAL A 497 -3.26 8.15 8.13
CA VAL A 497 -2.14 7.97 7.19
C VAL A 497 -0.80 8.27 7.87
N GLY A 498 -0.71 9.36 8.64
CA GLY A 498 0.51 9.72 9.35
C GLY A 498 0.89 8.73 10.46
N GLN A 499 -0.10 8.11 11.14
CA GLN A 499 0.14 7.05 12.11
C GLN A 499 0.62 5.75 11.42
N ILE A 500 0.03 5.38 10.29
CA ILE A 500 0.43 4.20 9.50
C ILE A 500 1.88 4.35 8.99
N ASP A 501 2.18 5.47 8.33
CA ASP A 501 3.54 5.76 7.82
C ASP A 501 4.58 5.72 8.95
N GLY A 502 4.29 6.36 10.07
CA GLY A 502 5.20 6.39 11.20
C GLY A 502 5.32 5.04 11.92
N THR A 503 4.26 4.23 11.98
CA THR A 503 4.30 2.88 12.56
C THR A 503 5.15 1.94 11.71
N LEU A 504 4.97 1.97 10.37
CA LEU A 504 5.79 1.19 9.44
C LEU A 504 7.28 1.54 9.55
N ARG A 505 7.61 2.84 9.54
CA ARG A 505 8.99 3.29 9.75
C ARG A 505 9.54 2.91 11.12
N GLY A 506 8.71 3.01 12.14
CA GLY A 506 9.08 2.66 13.51
C GLY A 506 9.32 1.17 13.70
N ALA A 507 8.53 0.31 13.07
CA ALA A 507 8.73 -1.13 13.07
C ALA A 507 10.09 -1.49 12.44
N ILE A 508 10.41 -0.91 11.27
CA ILE A 508 11.68 -1.14 10.61
C ILE A 508 12.88 -0.59 11.41
N ALA A 509 12.73 0.61 11.99
CA ALA A 509 13.85 1.28 12.68
C ALA A 509 14.13 0.73 14.07
N ARG A 510 13.11 0.18 14.75
CA ARG A 510 13.18 -0.23 16.17
C ARG A 510 13.28 -1.74 16.38
N ASP A 511 12.51 -2.49 15.60
CA ASP A 511 12.36 -3.94 15.83
C ASP A 511 13.42 -4.75 15.10
N LEU A 512 13.99 -4.22 14.00
CA LEU A 512 15.02 -4.92 13.22
C LEU A 512 16.47 -4.80 13.77
N PRO A 513 16.98 -3.63 14.22
CA PRO A 513 18.40 -3.53 14.61
C PRO A 513 18.77 -4.29 15.87
N ASP A 514 17.85 -4.42 16.85
CA ASP A 514 18.13 -5.03 18.14
C ASP A 514 17.95 -6.57 18.16
N VAL A 515 17.24 -7.12 17.20
CA VAL A 515 16.86 -8.54 17.13
C VAL A 515 17.37 -9.22 15.87
N ALA A 516 17.69 -8.46 14.81
CA ALA A 516 18.14 -9.02 13.54
C ALA A 516 19.63 -9.38 13.57
N PRO A 517 20.02 -10.51 12.97
CA PRO A 517 21.41 -10.86 12.79
C PRO A 517 22.13 -9.84 11.89
N SER A 518 23.43 -9.68 12.05
CA SER A 518 24.25 -8.87 11.15
C SER A 518 24.36 -9.53 9.78
N TYR A 519 24.51 -10.86 9.78
CA TYR A 519 24.67 -11.67 8.57
C TYR A 519 23.88 -12.96 8.61
N PHE A 520 23.39 -13.36 7.42
CA PHE A 520 23.07 -14.73 7.08
C PHE A 520 24.21 -15.33 6.28
N PHE A 521 24.71 -16.46 6.68
CA PHE A 521 25.61 -17.32 5.91
C PHE A 521 24.82 -18.50 5.35
N LEU A 522 24.85 -18.65 4.04
CA LEU A 522 24.14 -19.72 3.32
C LEU A 522 25.14 -20.64 2.64
N ASP A 523 24.71 -21.86 2.33
CA ASP A 523 25.50 -22.87 1.62
C ASP A 523 26.76 -23.33 2.35
N ILE A 524 26.74 -23.29 3.68
CA ILE A 524 27.81 -23.86 4.49
C ILE A 524 27.77 -25.39 4.35
N GLN A 525 28.86 -25.96 3.84
CA GLN A 525 28.97 -27.41 3.70
C GLN A 525 29.13 -28.07 5.07
N ARG A 526 28.71 -29.34 5.17
CA ARG A 526 28.69 -30.09 6.45
C ARG A 526 30.08 -30.15 7.10
N ASP A 527 31.12 -30.36 6.30
CA ASP A 527 32.51 -30.41 6.74
C ASP A 527 33.10 -29.05 7.16
N GLN A 528 32.54 -27.94 6.64
CA GLN A 528 32.95 -26.58 6.96
C GLN A 528 32.34 -26.05 8.27
N MET A 529 31.15 -26.56 8.64
CA MET A 529 30.36 -26.00 9.75
C MET A 529 31.12 -25.93 11.09
N PRO A 530 31.84 -27.01 11.54
CA PRO A 530 32.57 -26.95 12.80
C PRO A 530 33.65 -25.87 12.82
N ALA A 531 34.40 -25.74 11.73
CA ALA A 531 35.49 -24.76 11.63
C ALA A 531 34.98 -23.31 11.60
N ILE A 532 33.88 -23.06 10.91
CA ILE A 532 33.23 -21.73 10.86
C ILE A 532 32.67 -21.36 12.23
N THR A 533 31.99 -22.29 12.91
CA THR A 533 31.48 -22.05 14.25
C THR A 533 32.60 -21.70 15.20
N GLN A 534 33.69 -22.47 15.22
CA GLN A 534 34.85 -22.18 16.05
C GLN A 534 35.50 -20.84 15.73
N GLN A 535 35.63 -20.48 14.44
CA GLN A 535 36.18 -19.21 14.01
C GLN A 535 35.33 -18.02 14.49
N LEU A 536 34.02 -18.10 14.37
CA LEU A 536 33.10 -17.05 14.75
C LEU A 536 32.91 -16.93 16.28
N GLU A 537 32.87 -18.06 17.01
CA GLU A 537 32.79 -18.08 18.47
C GLU A 537 34.08 -17.55 19.13
N SER A 538 35.21 -17.67 18.46
CA SER A 538 36.47 -17.12 18.95
C SER A 538 36.59 -15.60 18.79
N ASP A 539 35.67 -14.97 18.05
CA ASP A 539 35.67 -13.52 17.84
C ASP A 539 34.88 -12.81 18.96
N PRO A 540 35.55 -11.94 19.74
CA PRO A 540 34.94 -11.27 20.89
C PRO A 540 33.79 -10.31 20.53
N ASP A 541 33.75 -9.87 19.27
CA ASP A 541 32.69 -8.97 18.78
C ASP A 541 31.45 -9.72 18.28
N VAL A 542 31.49 -11.06 18.26
CA VAL A 542 30.34 -11.91 17.93
C VAL A 542 29.62 -12.28 19.23
N THR A 543 28.35 -11.88 19.33
CA THR A 543 27.56 -12.09 20.54
C THR A 543 26.74 -13.38 20.51
N ARG A 544 26.33 -13.83 19.33
CA ARG A 544 25.53 -15.04 19.14
C ARG A 544 25.68 -15.58 17.72
N ILE A 545 25.65 -16.91 17.62
CA ILE A 545 25.57 -17.65 16.37
C ILE A 545 24.46 -18.67 16.52
N ASP A 546 23.52 -18.65 15.58
CA ASP A 546 22.53 -19.71 15.45
C ASP A 546 22.78 -20.42 14.12
N SER A 547 22.72 -21.73 14.08
CA SER A 547 22.88 -22.51 12.85
C SER A 547 21.86 -23.63 12.77
N ALA A 548 21.46 -23.96 11.56
CA ALA A 548 20.53 -25.06 11.31
C ALA A 548 20.85 -25.73 9.97
N PRO A 549 20.67 -27.07 9.89
CA PRO A 549 20.67 -27.75 8.61
C PRO A 549 19.48 -27.31 7.79
N MET A 550 19.67 -27.16 6.51
CA MET A 550 18.60 -26.71 5.59
C MET A 550 18.48 -27.69 4.43
N LEU A 551 17.31 -28.27 4.34
CA LEU A 551 16.84 -29.08 3.23
C LEU A 551 15.67 -28.36 2.56
N ARG A 552 15.36 -28.79 1.35
CA ARG A 552 14.14 -28.35 0.68
C ARG A 552 13.26 -29.55 0.40
N GLY A 553 11.97 -29.38 0.62
CA GLY A 553 11.00 -30.42 0.36
C GLY A 553 9.63 -29.85 0.05
N VAL A 554 8.86 -30.62 -0.68
CA VAL A 554 7.48 -30.30 -1.05
C VAL A 554 6.54 -31.11 -0.19
N VAL A 555 5.56 -30.46 0.43
CA VAL A 555 4.49 -31.15 1.15
C VAL A 555 3.55 -31.75 0.11
N THR A 556 3.56 -33.10 -0.01
CA THR A 556 2.77 -33.82 -1.03
C THR A 556 1.44 -34.32 -0.48
N ARG A 557 1.39 -34.73 0.79
CA ARG A 557 0.17 -35.25 1.42
C ARG A 557 0.00 -34.73 2.84
N ILE A 558 -1.25 -34.57 3.24
CA ILE A 558 -1.69 -34.31 4.60
C ILE A 558 -2.72 -35.38 4.96
N ASN A 559 -2.45 -36.21 5.98
CA ASN A 559 -3.32 -37.33 6.36
C ASN A 559 -3.68 -38.24 5.16
N ASP A 560 -2.66 -38.65 4.41
CA ASP A 560 -2.76 -39.48 3.20
C ASP A 560 -3.59 -38.89 2.03
N ARG A 561 -4.05 -37.64 2.13
CA ARG A 561 -4.73 -36.93 1.07
C ARG A 561 -3.77 -35.97 0.38
N PRO A 562 -3.93 -35.71 -0.93
CA PRO A 562 -3.12 -34.69 -1.64
C PRO A 562 -3.15 -33.35 -0.91
N ALA A 563 -1.98 -32.77 -0.66
CA ALA A 563 -1.87 -31.54 0.15
C ALA A 563 -2.62 -30.37 -0.46
N LEU A 564 -2.65 -30.23 -1.80
CA LEU A 564 -3.38 -29.19 -2.51
C LEU A 564 -4.91 -29.33 -2.38
N GLU A 565 -5.44 -30.55 -2.22
CA GLU A 565 -6.87 -30.77 -1.97
C GLU A 565 -7.27 -30.34 -0.56
N VAL A 566 -6.38 -30.55 0.43
CA VAL A 566 -6.64 -30.23 1.83
C VAL A 566 -6.47 -28.75 2.11
N ALA A 567 -5.40 -28.16 1.58
CA ALA A 567 -4.92 -26.84 1.93
C ALA A 567 -5.14 -25.79 0.82
N GLY A 568 -5.64 -26.21 -0.36
CA GLY A 568 -5.86 -25.30 -1.50
C GLY A 568 -4.57 -24.56 -1.91
N GLU A 569 -4.66 -23.24 -1.99
CA GLU A 569 -3.54 -22.39 -2.38
C GLU A 569 -2.66 -21.91 -1.21
N HIS A 570 -2.73 -22.59 -0.06
CA HIS A 570 -1.95 -22.17 1.11
C HIS A 570 -0.45 -22.20 0.80
N TRP A 571 0.28 -21.18 1.25
CA TRP A 571 1.68 -20.97 0.90
C TRP A 571 2.60 -22.14 1.32
N VAL A 572 2.27 -22.87 2.38
CA VAL A 572 3.06 -24.03 2.87
C VAL A 572 3.05 -25.19 1.88
N VAL A 573 1.97 -25.39 1.13
CA VAL A 573 1.82 -26.54 0.21
C VAL A 573 2.13 -26.17 -1.24
N ARG A 574 2.23 -24.86 -1.56
CA ARG A 574 2.60 -24.38 -2.90
C ARG A 574 4.11 -24.30 -3.06
N GLY A 575 4.68 -25.23 -3.77
CA GLY A 575 6.12 -25.32 -4.04
C GLY A 575 6.91 -25.91 -2.86
N ASP A 576 8.21 -25.77 -2.93
CA ASP A 576 9.13 -26.31 -1.94
C ASP A 576 9.27 -25.41 -0.70
N ARG A 577 9.58 -26.01 0.43
CA ARG A 577 9.78 -25.35 1.72
C ARG A 577 11.14 -25.68 2.33
N GLY A 578 11.68 -24.72 3.08
CA GLY A 578 12.80 -24.98 3.96
C GLY A 578 12.36 -25.94 5.07
N ILE A 579 13.04 -27.05 5.16
CA ILE A 579 12.85 -28.06 6.19
C ILE A 579 14.17 -28.19 6.94
N SER A 580 14.09 -28.30 8.24
CA SER A 580 15.25 -28.51 9.09
C SER A 580 15.10 -29.78 9.90
N TYR A 581 16.17 -30.21 10.54
CA TYR A 581 16.13 -31.22 11.56
C TYR A 581 16.93 -30.79 12.79
N ALA A 582 16.55 -31.33 13.93
CA ALA A 582 17.30 -31.10 15.16
C ALA A 582 17.11 -32.30 16.12
N ASP A 583 18.16 -32.66 16.83
CA ASP A 583 18.08 -33.67 17.88
C ASP A 583 17.54 -33.05 19.18
N ALA A 584 18.11 -31.93 19.60
CA ALA A 584 17.66 -31.17 20.75
C ALA A 584 16.77 -30.01 20.36
N LEU A 585 15.90 -29.58 21.28
CA LEU A 585 15.07 -28.39 21.10
C LEU A 585 15.96 -27.15 20.88
N PRO A 586 15.84 -26.42 19.75
CA PRO A 586 16.63 -25.25 19.50
C PRO A 586 16.41 -24.15 20.55
N ALA A 587 17.46 -23.45 20.93
CA ALA A 587 17.40 -22.39 21.93
C ALA A 587 16.38 -21.31 21.53
N GLY A 588 15.55 -20.87 22.49
CA GLY A 588 14.53 -19.86 22.26
C GLY A 588 13.23 -20.38 21.62
N THR A 589 13.14 -21.68 21.27
CA THR A 589 11.92 -22.28 20.73
C THR A 589 10.91 -22.53 21.84
N LYS A 590 9.67 -22.04 21.63
CA LYS A 590 8.55 -22.26 22.55
C LYS A 590 7.60 -23.30 21.97
N ILE A 591 7.47 -24.44 22.67
CA ILE A 591 6.45 -25.45 22.36
C ILE A 591 5.11 -24.93 22.88
N VAL A 592 4.11 -24.91 22.02
CA VAL A 592 2.73 -24.47 22.35
C VAL A 592 1.86 -25.68 22.71
N ALA A 593 2.04 -26.79 21.99
CA ALA A 593 1.32 -28.02 22.24
C ALA A 593 2.19 -29.25 21.91
N GLY A 594 1.91 -30.39 22.56
CA GLY A 594 2.65 -31.62 22.35
C GLY A 594 3.99 -31.66 23.07
N GLN A 595 4.89 -32.51 22.61
CA GLN A 595 6.20 -32.70 23.20
C GLN A 595 7.25 -32.89 22.11
N TRP A 596 8.46 -32.33 22.37
CA TRP A 596 9.63 -32.58 21.57
C TRP A 596 10.15 -34.02 21.79
N TRP A 597 10.77 -34.59 20.80
CA TRP A 597 11.36 -35.95 20.90
C TRP A 597 12.57 -35.99 21.85
N PRO A 598 12.86 -37.17 22.45
CA PRO A 598 14.07 -37.34 23.25
C PRO A 598 15.33 -37.22 22.42
N GLN A 599 16.43 -36.76 23.03
CA GLN A 599 17.75 -36.76 22.36
C GLN A 599 18.16 -38.15 21.88
N GLY A 600 18.73 -38.23 20.69
CA GLY A 600 19.13 -39.50 20.08
C GLY A 600 17.96 -40.35 19.61
N TYR A 601 16.78 -39.79 19.38
CA TYR A 601 15.61 -40.53 18.90
C TYR A 601 15.83 -41.14 17.52
N GLN A 602 15.75 -42.46 17.42
CA GLN A 602 15.94 -43.27 16.19
C GLN A 602 14.63 -43.93 15.71
N GLY A 603 13.49 -43.53 16.23
CA GLY A 603 12.20 -44.13 15.89
C GLY A 603 11.62 -43.59 14.57
N ALA A 604 10.32 -43.77 14.37
CA ALA A 604 9.59 -43.29 13.20
C ALA A 604 9.73 -41.78 13.04
N PRO A 605 9.70 -41.24 11.79
CA PRO A 605 9.81 -39.79 11.54
C PRO A 605 8.76 -38.98 12.30
N GLN A 606 9.20 -37.92 12.96
CA GLN A 606 8.37 -37.01 13.75
C GLN A 606 8.59 -35.60 13.27
N ILE A 607 7.54 -34.77 13.37
CA ILE A 607 7.56 -33.35 13.01
C ILE A 607 7.17 -32.50 14.20
N SER A 608 7.93 -31.43 14.40
CA SER A 608 7.50 -30.21 15.10
C SER A 608 7.07 -29.21 14.06
N PHE A 609 5.80 -28.80 14.09
CA PHE A 609 5.19 -27.92 13.08
C PHE A 609 4.96 -26.52 13.66
N ALA A 610 4.94 -25.49 12.82
CA ALA A 610 4.62 -24.12 13.22
C ALA A 610 3.10 -24.03 13.56
N GLU A 611 2.76 -23.45 14.71
CA GLU A 611 1.40 -23.46 15.27
C GLU A 611 0.42 -22.65 14.43
N GLU A 612 0.83 -21.50 13.94
CA GLU A 612 -0.01 -20.61 13.12
C GLU A 612 -0.42 -21.30 11.82
N GLU A 613 0.55 -21.85 11.10
CA GLU A 613 0.32 -22.60 9.87
C GLU A 613 -0.47 -23.90 10.12
N ALA A 614 -0.23 -24.55 11.25
CA ALA A 614 -1.03 -25.73 11.63
C ALA A 614 -2.51 -25.37 11.79
N THR A 615 -2.79 -24.23 12.42
CA THR A 615 -4.15 -23.73 12.61
C THR A 615 -4.80 -23.35 11.28
N GLU A 616 -4.07 -22.68 10.39
CA GLU A 616 -4.56 -22.28 9.06
C GLU A 616 -4.83 -23.50 8.15
N LEU A 617 -3.98 -24.52 8.22
CA LEU A 617 -4.13 -25.77 7.48
C LEU A 617 -5.16 -26.73 8.10
N GLY A 618 -5.60 -26.48 9.34
CA GLY A 618 -6.51 -27.37 10.08
C GLY A 618 -5.86 -28.69 10.49
N VAL A 619 -4.53 -28.71 10.72
CA VAL A 619 -3.78 -29.88 11.18
C VAL A 619 -3.37 -29.73 12.65
N GLY A 620 -3.20 -30.88 13.34
CA GLY A 620 -2.87 -30.91 14.75
C GLY A 620 -1.97 -32.08 15.15
N LEU A 621 -1.83 -32.26 16.48
CA LEU A 621 -1.04 -33.33 17.02
C LEU A 621 -1.60 -34.70 16.59
N GLY A 622 -0.72 -35.60 16.14
CA GLY A 622 -1.08 -36.94 15.66
C GLY A 622 -1.37 -37.01 14.16
N ASP A 623 -1.59 -35.89 13.48
CA ASP A 623 -1.75 -35.87 12.05
C ASP A 623 -0.43 -36.16 11.33
N THR A 624 -0.52 -36.66 10.10
CA THR A 624 0.63 -37.04 9.29
C THR A 624 0.85 -36.10 8.14
N ILE A 625 2.10 -35.72 7.92
CA ILE A 625 2.53 -34.95 6.77
C ILE A 625 3.55 -35.74 5.97
N THR A 626 3.33 -35.87 4.67
CA THR A 626 4.29 -36.48 3.77
C THR A 626 5.02 -35.37 3.00
N VAL A 627 6.33 -35.41 3.07
CA VAL A 627 7.21 -34.45 2.40
C VAL A 627 8.09 -35.18 1.40
N ASN A 628 8.12 -34.66 0.18
CA ASN A 628 9.08 -35.12 -0.84
C ASN A 628 10.36 -34.29 -0.73
N ILE A 629 11.48 -34.97 -0.44
CA ILE A 629 12.82 -34.37 -0.36
C ILE A 629 13.72 -35.03 -1.39
N LEU A 630 14.14 -34.31 -2.39
CA LEU A 630 14.99 -34.83 -3.48
C LEU A 630 14.46 -36.11 -4.12
N GLY A 631 13.15 -36.25 -4.30
CA GLY A 631 12.50 -37.42 -4.89
C GLY A 631 12.15 -38.55 -3.90
N ARG A 632 12.49 -38.41 -2.60
CA ARG A 632 12.14 -39.39 -1.56
C ARG A 632 10.97 -38.85 -0.72
N GLU A 633 9.88 -39.58 -0.65
CA GLU A 633 8.77 -39.27 0.22
C GLU A 633 9.05 -39.78 1.66
N ILE A 634 8.85 -38.90 2.62
CA ILE A 634 8.98 -39.14 4.05
C ILE A 634 7.68 -38.74 4.69
N THR A 635 6.98 -39.75 5.24
CA THR A 635 5.77 -39.51 6.04
C THR A 635 6.15 -39.43 7.51
N ALA A 636 5.77 -38.34 8.16
CA ALA A 636 6.08 -38.11 9.56
C ALA A 636 4.87 -37.60 10.34
N THR A 637 4.80 -37.92 11.63
CA THR A 637 3.69 -37.56 12.52
C THR A 637 4.00 -36.25 13.23
N ILE A 638 3.02 -35.35 13.33
CA ILE A 638 3.12 -34.10 14.11
C ILE A 638 3.07 -34.47 15.60
N THR A 639 4.18 -34.30 16.32
CA THR A 639 4.30 -34.58 17.75
C THR A 639 4.34 -33.33 18.61
N SER A 640 4.67 -32.20 18.01
CA SER A 640 4.62 -30.90 18.70
C SER A 640 4.27 -29.73 17.76
N LEU A 641 3.62 -28.73 18.34
CA LEU A 641 3.38 -27.41 17.70
C LEU A 641 4.24 -26.37 18.43
N ARG A 642 4.92 -25.52 17.66
CA ARG A 642 5.82 -24.50 18.19
C ARG A 642 5.48 -23.12 17.66
N ALA A 643 5.66 -22.10 18.49
CA ALA A 643 5.58 -20.73 18.05
C ALA A 643 6.81 -20.40 17.21
N VAL A 644 6.58 -19.97 15.96
CA VAL A 644 7.61 -19.52 15.04
C VAL A 644 7.28 -18.10 14.63
N ASP A 645 8.21 -17.20 14.85
CA ASP A 645 8.05 -15.79 14.43
C ASP A 645 8.83 -15.57 13.14
N PHE A 646 8.14 -15.54 12.02
CA PHE A 646 8.73 -15.27 10.71
C PHE A 646 8.95 -13.76 10.45
N SER A 647 8.44 -12.89 11.32
CA SER A 647 8.64 -11.44 11.23
C SER A 647 10.02 -11.00 11.69
N ASN A 648 10.65 -11.79 12.57
CA ASN A 648 12.03 -11.61 12.98
C ASN A 648 12.94 -12.11 11.85
N ALA A 649 13.94 -11.36 11.50
CA ALA A 649 14.96 -11.78 10.55
C ALA A 649 15.84 -12.94 11.10
N GLY A 650 15.26 -13.87 11.84
CA GLY A 650 15.87 -15.09 12.36
C GLY A 650 15.59 -16.30 11.49
N MET A 651 16.15 -17.45 11.87
CA MET A 651 15.93 -18.73 11.18
C MET A 651 14.58 -19.34 11.60
N GLY A 652 13.55 -19.15 10.77
CA GLY A 652 12.23 -19.77 10.95
C GLY A 652 12.01 -20.92 9.97
N PHE A 653 11.68 -22.10 10.46
CA PHE A 653 11.26 -23.26 9.64
C PHE A 653 9.84 -23.63 10.01
N VAL A 654 8.97 -23.85 9.03
CA VAL A 654 7.63 -24.39 9.30
C VAL A 654 7.71 -25.81 9.83
N ILE A 655 8.60 -26.61 9.24
CA ILE A 655 8.80 -28.05 9.51
C ILE A 655 10.18 -28.27 10.07
N VAL A 656 10.27 -28.84 11.26
CA VAL A 656 11.50 -29.41 11.84
C VAL A 656 11.24 -30.87 12.14
N MET A 657 12.14 -31.76 11.72
CA MET A 657 12.03 -33.19 11.90
C MET A 657 13.10 -33.70 12.88
N ASN A 658 12.91 -34.90 13.38
CA ASN A 658 13.97 -35.57 14.16
C ASN A 658 15.17 -35.89 13.26
N GLU A 659 16.37 -35.86 13.81
CA GLU A 659 17.64 -36.00 13.08
C GLU A 659 17.71 -37.29 12.26
N ALA A 660 17.31 -38.41 12.81
CA ALA A 660 17.35 -39.72 12.13
C ALA A 660 16.56 -39.74 10.81
N ALA A 661 15.55 -38.89 10.65
CA ALA A 661 14.75 -38.84 9.45
C ALA A 661 15.47 -38.18 8.27
N LEU A 662 16.34 -37.19 8.50
CA LEU A 662 16.89 -36.31 7.46
C LEU A 662 18.42 -36.19 7.41
N ALA A 663 19.15 -36.57 8.46
CA ALA A 663 20.61 -36.35 8.55
C ALA A 663 21.43 -37.01 7.41
N SER A 664 20.89 -38.07 6.82
CA SER A 664 21.55 -38.80 5.71
C SER A 664 21.33 -38.16 4.34
N ALA A 665 20.36 -37.26 4.22
CA ALA A 665 20.08 -36.57 2.96
C ALA A 665 21.14 -35.46 2.67
N PRO A 666 21.51 -35.25 1.40
CA PRO A 666 22.40 -34.15 1.04
C PRO A 666 21.76 -32.80 1.46
N HIS A 667 22.49 -31.98 2.19
CA HIS A 667 22.04 -30.68 2.66
C HIS A 667 23.22 -29.73 2.96
N SER A 668 22.92 -28.45 2.99
CA SER A 668 23.80 -27.39 3.50
C SER A 668 23.32 -26.87 4.85
N PHE A 669 24.16 -26.10 5.51
CA PHE A 669 23.78 -25.37 6.73
C PHE A 669 23.56 -23.91 6.40
N ILE A 670 22.66 -23.30 7.14
CA ILE A 670 22.52 -21.86 7.25
C ILE A 670 22.95 -21.42 8.64
N ALA A 671 23.56 -20.25 8.76
CA ALA A 671 23.89 -19.66 10.04
C ALA A 671 23.54 -18.18 10.07
N THR A 672 23.09 -17.71 11.22
CA THR A 672 22.93 -16.28 11.51
C THR A 672 23.96 -15.86 12.54
N VAL A 673 24.57 -14.70 12.30
CA VAL A 673 25.61 -14.15 13.16
C VAL A 673 25.18 -12.77 13.65
N TYR A 674 25.26 -12.60 14.95
CA TYR A 674 24.98 -11.34 15.64
C TYR A 674 26.32 -10.76 16.09
N ALA A 675 26.69 -9.62 15.53
CA ALA A 675 27.99 -9.01 15.78
C ALA A 675 27.88 -7.48 15.97
N ALA A 676 28.86 -6.90 16.63
CA ALA A 676 28.95 -5.45 16.74
C ALA A 676 29.10 -4.81 15.34
N PRO A 677 28.46 -3.66 15.05
CA PRO A 677 28.51 -3.01 13.75
C PRO A 677 29.91 -2.69 13.24
N THR A 678 30.85 -2.43 14.17
CA THR A 678 32.26 -2.15 13.87
C THR A 678 33.03 -3.38 13.39
N ALA A 679 32.55 -4.58 13.72
CA ALA A 679 33.20 -5.85 13.36
C ALA A 679 32.65 -6.47 12.06
N GLU A 680 31.50 -6.01 11.60
CA GLU A 680 30.80 -6.60 10.44
C GLU A 680 31.72 -6.77 9.22
N ALA A 681 32.38 -5.70 8.78
CA ALA A 681 33.28 -5.76 7.62
C ALA A 681 34.48 -6.71 7.80
N ARG A 682 34.97 -6.88 9.02
CA ARG A 682 36.09 -7.80 9.35
C ARG A 682 35.58 -9.26 9.31
N ILE A 683 34.45 -9.54 9.90
CA ILE A 683 33.83 -10.87 9.91
C ILE A 683 33.51 -11.32 8.49
N LEU A 684 32.90 -10.43 7.69
CA LEU A 684 32.62 -10.70 6.28
C LEU A 684 33.89 -11.09 5.52
N ARG A 685 34.98 -10.33 5.64
CA ARG A 685 36.26 -10.63 5.00
C ARG A 685 36.87 -11.94 5.49
N ALA A 686 36.82 -12.20 6.77
CA ALA A 686 37.40 -13.42 7.35
C ALA A 686 36.72 -14.68 6.86
N VAL A 687 35.39 -14.74 6.92
CA VAL A 687 34.60 -15.91 6.47
C VAL A 687 34.69 -16.09 4.97
N SER A 688 34.51 -15.02 4.20
CA SER A 688 34.54 -15.13 2.73
C SER A 688 35.93 -15.44 2.21
N ASN A 689 37.06 -15.11 2.91
CA ASN A 689 38.41 -15.50 2.53
C ASN A 689 38.66 -16.97 2.77
N ALA A 690 38.12 -17.50 3.87
CA ALA A 690 38.33 -18.90 4.21
C ALA A 690 37.41 -19.83 3.41
N TYR A 691 36.21 -19.36 3.08
CA TYR A 691 35.16 -20.17 2.47
C TYR A 691 34.47 -19.45 1.29
N PRO A 692 35.04 -19.49 0.08
CA PRO A 692 34.55 -18.77 -1.10
C PRO A 692 33.17 -19.23 -1.61
N ASN A 693 32.75 -20.45 -1.24
CA ASN A 693 31.46 -21.03 -1.60
C ASN A 693 30.30 -20.48 -0.73
N ILE A 694 30.61 -19.89 0.43
CA ILE A 694 29.57 -19.43 1.36
C ILE A 694 29.03 -18.07 0.89
N THR A 695 27.72 -18.03 0.70
CA THR A 695 26.99 -16.82 0.38
C THR A 695 26.70 -16.05 1.67
N THR A 696 27.15 -14.81 1.74
CA THR A 696 26.89 -13.93 2.89
C THR A 696 25.88 -12.86 2.52
N ILE A 697 24.77 -12.78 3.24
CA ILE A 697 23.74 -11.75 3.07
C ILE A 697 23.82 -10.80 4.26
N SER A 698 24.08 -9.53 4.00
CA SER A 698 24.00 -8.46 5.01
C SER A 698 22.52 -8.11 5.25
N VAL A 699 22.07 -8.31 6.48
CA VAL A 699 20.70 -7.95 6.85
C VAL A 699 20.49 -6.44 6.81
N ARG A 700 21.52 -5.66 7.13
CA ARG A 700 21.49 -4.19 7.04
C ARG A 700 21.25 -3.71 5.60
N GLU A 701 21.90 -4.31 4.61
CA GLU A 701 21.68 -3.96 3.20
C GLU A 701 20.26 -4.33 2.76
N ALA A 702 19.77 -5.49 3.17
CA ALA A 702 18.40 -5.92 2.90
C ALA A 702 17.35 -4.95 3.50
N ILE A 703 17.55 -4.52 4.74
CA ILE A 703 16.69 -3.53 5.42
C ILE A 703 16.70 -2.19 4.67
N THR A 704 17.87 -1.74 4.21
CA THR A 704 17.99 -0.48 3.46
C THR A 704 17.21 -0.55 2.15
N GLN A 705 17.27 -1.67 1.44
CA GLN A 705 16.50 -1.90 0.21
C GLN A 705 14.98 -1.84 0.46
N VAL A 706 14.50 -2.53 1.48
CA VAL A 706 13.10 -2.50 1.90
C VAL A 706 12.67 -1.08 2.28
N SER A 707 13.51 -0.36 3.03
CA SER A 707 13.23 1.03 3.42
C SER A 707 13.04 1.95 2.21
N THR A 708 13.84 1.78 1.16
CA THR A 708 13.72 2.58 -0.07
C THR A 708 12.37 2.38 -0.76
N VAL A 709 11.88 1.14 -0.81
CA VAL A 709 10.57 0.81 -1.37
C VAL A 709 9.45 1.43 -0.54
N LEU A 710 9.55 1.32 0.79
CA LEU A 710 8.57 1.89 1.71
C LEU A 710 8.55 3.43 1.65
N ASP A 711 9.68 4.08 1.40
CA ASP A 711 9.73 5.52 1.18
C ASP A 711 8.95 5.95 -0.07
N GLY A 712 8.96 5.14 -1.12
CA GLY A 712 8.12 5.35 -2.31
C GLY A 712 6.62 5.28 -1.99
N ILE A 713 6.20 4.26 -1.22
CA ILE A 713 4.81 4.12 -0.76
C ILE A 713 4.39 5.30 0.10
N ALA A 714 5.23 5.66 1.05
CA ALA A 714 4.98 6.79 1.93
C ALA A 714 4.88 8.13 1.16
N ALA A 715 5.63 8.31 0.10
CA ALA A 715 5.49 9.46 -0.78
C ALA A 715 4.13 9.49 -1.48
N ALA A 716 3.69 8.37 -2.07
CA ALA A 716 2.40 8.27 -2.73
C ALA A 716 1.23 8.53 -1.77
N THR A 717 1.28 7.96 -0.55
CA THR A 717 0.26 8.18 0.48
C THR A 717 0.23 9.62 0.98
N ARG A 718 1.39 10.27 1.11
CA ARG A 718 1.48 11.71 1.46
C ARG A 718 0.82 12.61 0.42
N TRP A 719 1.01 12.34 -0.86
CA TRP A 719 0.35 13.11 -1.93
C TRP A 719 -1.18 12.91 -1.92
N GLY A 720 -1.67 11.69 -1.70
CA GLY A 720 -3.10 11.40 -1.52
C GLY A 720 -3.70 12.13 -0.31
N ALA A 721 -3.00 12.10 0.82
CA ALA A 721 -3.39 12.80 2.04
C ALA A 721 -3.37 14.33 1.85
N ALA A 722 -2.38 14.87 1.13
CA ALA A 722 -2.30 16.30 0.79
C ALA A 722 -3.49 16.74 -0.09
N ALA A 723 -3.90 15.94 -1.07
CA ALA A 723 -5.09 16.19 -1.88
C ALA A 723 -6.37 16.21 -1.02
N THR A 724 -6.50 15.30 -0.07
CA THR A 724 -7.62 15.24 0.88
C THR A 724 -7.62 16.47 1.80
N LEU A 725 -6.47 16.89 2.31
CA LEU A 725 -6.31 18.14 3.07
C LEU A 725 -6.69 19.37 2.27
N LEU A 726 -6.21 19.47 1.04
CA LEU A 726 -6.57 20.59 0.16
C LEU A 726 -8.08 20.66 -0.04
N THR A 727 -8.72 19.54 -0.25
CA THR A 727 -10.19 19.44 -0.33
C THR A 727 -10.85 19.91 0.96
N GLY A 728 -10.39 19.45 2.12
CA GLY A 728 -10.87 19.86 3.44
C GLY A 728 -10.67 21.38 3.68
N PHE A 729 -9.54 21.93 3.26
CA PHE A 729 -9.26 23.36 3.36
C PHE A 729 -10.18 24.19 2.45
N LEU A 730 -10.45 23.73 1.24
CA LEU A 730 -11.42 24.37 0.33
C LEU A 730 -12.84 24.35 0.90
N VAL A 731 -13.22 23.25 1.56
CA VAL A 731 -14.51 23.15 2.26
C VAL A 731 -14.57 24.16 3.40
N LEU A 732 -13.49 24.31 4.17
CA LEU A 732 -13.39 25.28 5.24
C LEU A 732 -13.53 26.72 4.72
N ILE A 733 -12.85 27.06 3.62
CA ILE A 733 -13.01 28.36 2.94
C ILE A 733 -14.46 28.57 2.51
N GLY A 734 -15.10 27.55 1.94
CA GLY A 734 -16.51 27.61 1.54
C GLY A 734 -17.45 27.82 2.70
N ALA A 735 -17.27 27.11 3.81
CA ALA A 735 -18.04 27.30 5.03
C ALA A 735 -17.84 28.71 5.63
N ALA A 736 -16.60 29.19 5.62
CA ALA A 736 -16.27 30.55 6.07
C ALA A 736 -16.88 31.63 5.19
N ALA A 737 -16.89 31.47 3.87
CA ALA A 737 -17.54 32.37 2.93
C ALA A 737 -19.07 32.35 3.05
N ALA A 738 -19.66 31.18 3.27
CA ALA A 738 -21.10 31.06 3.50
C ALA A 738 -21.58 31.79 4.77
N GLY A 739 -20.75 31.85 5.81
CA GLY A 739 -21.04 32.57 7.06
C GLY A 739 -20.78 34.09 7.00
N GLU A 740 -20.22 34.60 5.91
CA GLU A 740 -19.82 36.03 5.81
C GLU A 740 -20.99 37.04 6.06
N PRO A 741 -22.19 36.86 5.48
CA PRO A 741 -23.30 37.83 5.74
C PRO A 741 -23.73 37.90 7.18
N ALA A 742 -23.78 36.73 7.84
CA ALA A 742 -24.12 36.64 9.26
C ALA A 742 -23.06 37.26 10.16
N ARG A 743 -21.77 37.10 9.82
CA ARG A 743 -20.64 37.73 10.51
C ARG A 743 -20.58 39.25 10.29
N ARG A 744 -20.94 39.71 9.09
CA ARG A 744 -21.08 41.16 8.83
C ARG A 744 -22.13 41.82 9.70
N TYR A 745 -23.29 41.16 9.85
CA TYR A 745 -24.36 41.65 10.73
C TYR A 745 -23.93 41.62 12.21
N GLU A 746 -23.32 40.54 12.69
CA GLU A 746 -22.80 40.40 14.06
C GLU A 746 -21.77 41.52 14.36
N ALA A 747 -20.82 41.72 13.44
CA ALA A 747 -19.82 42.78 13.59
C ALA A 747 -20.44 44.15 13.61
N ALA A 748 -21.49 44.44 12.81
CA ALA A 748 -22.21 45.69 12.82
C ALA A 748 -22.94 45.93 14.16
N VAL A 749 -23.63 44.92 14.67
CA VAL A 749 -24.31 44.98 15.99
C VAL A 749 -23.31 45.19 17.12
N LEU A 750 -22.23 44.43 17.17
CA LEU A 750 -21.22 44.58 18.20
C LEU A 750 -20.54 45.95 18.16
N ARG A 751 -20.32 46.50 16.98
CA ARG A 751 -19.78 47.88 16.82
C ARG A 751 -20.78 48.97 17.25
N SER A 752 -22.07 48.77 17.03
CA SER A 752 -23.09 49.71 17.53
C SER A 752 -23.22 49.70 19.06
N LEU A 753 -22.83 48.57 19.68
CA LEU A 753 -22.74 48.41 21.14
C LEU A 753 -21.39 48.87 21.71
N GLY A 754 -20.48 49.42 20.90
CA GLY A 754 -19.22 50.01 21.32
C GLY A 754 -18.02 49.08 21.33
N ALA A 755 -18.13 47.85 20.76
CA ALA A 755 -17.00 46.95 20.64
C ALA A 755 -15.91 47.45 19.68
N THR A 756 -14.65 47.35 20.08
CA THR A 756 -13.50 47.70 19.24
C THR A 756 -13.27 46.70 18.13
N ARG A 757 -12.59 47.09 17.05
CA ARG A 757 -12.22 46.17 15.96
C ARG A 757 -11.37 45.01 16.44
N GLN A 758 -10.45 45.28 17.36
CA GLN A 758 -9.58 44.24 17.97
C GLN A 758 -10.37 43.22 18.76
N GLN A 759 -11.35 43.62 19.53
CA GLN A 759 -12.21 42.75 20.32
C GLN A 759 -13.04 41.83 19.40
N ILE A 760 -13.58 42.36 18.31
CA ILE A 760 -14.37 41.58 17.36
C ILE A 760 -13.49 40.57 16.61
N LEU A 761 -12.28 40.98 16.18
CA LEU A 761 -11.29 40.08 15.58
C LEU A 761 -10.86 38.96 16.54
N ALA A 762 -10.57 39.35 17.80
CA ALA A 762 -10.21 38.38 18.83
C ALA A 762 -11.33 37.36 19.12
N SER A 763 -12.60 37.80 19.09
CA SER A 763 -13.75 36.91 19.23
C SER A 763 -13.86 35.93 18.06
N PHE A 764 -13.67 36.38 16.82
CA PHE A 764 -13.70 35.52 15.63
C PHE A 764 -12.51 34.53 15.59
N ALA A 765 -11.30 35.03 15.96
CA ALA A 765 -10.12 34.17 16.08
C ALA A 765 -10.30 33.08 17.17
N LEU A 766 -10.80 33.47 18.33
CA LEU A 766 -11.04 32.55 19.44
C LEU A 766 -12.10 31.50 19.09
N ARG A 767 -13.17 31.90 18.39
CA ARG A 767 -14.19 30.99 17.84
C ARG A 767 -13.57 29.96 16.86
N ALA A 768 -12.77 30.45 15.91
CA ALA A 768 -12.09 29.59 14.93
C ALA A 768 -11.11 28.63 15.61
N ALA A 769 -10.35 29.12 16.57
CA ALA A 769 -9.41 28.29 17.36
C ALA A 769 -10.12 27.22 18.18
N LEU A 770 -11.22 27.51 18.84
CA LEU A 770 -11.98 26.56 19.65
C LEU A 770 -12.64 25.48 18.78
N LEU A 771 -13.21 25.84 17.64
CA LEU A 771 -13.76 24.89 16.68
C LEU A 771 -12.69 24.02 16.03
N GLY A 772 -11.55 24.64 15.65
CA GLY A 772 -10.39 23.94 15.09
C GLY A 772 -9.75 22.98 16.08
N LEU A 773 -9.56 23.39 17.32
CA LEU A 773 -9.01 22.54 18.38
C LEU A 773 -9.94 21.35 18.67
N GLY A 774 -11.25 21.61 18.79
CA GLY A 774 -12.22 20.55 19.00
C GLY A 774 -12.26 19.54 17.86
N ALA A 775 -12.21 20.00 16.61
CA ALA A 775 -12.13 19.14 15.44
C ALA A 775 -10.82 18.34 15.39
N ALA A 776 -9.69 19.00 15.70
CA ALA A 776 -8.36 18.40 15.63
C ALA A 776 -8.15 17.33 16.73
N VAL A 777 -8.62 17.57 17.96
CA VAL A 777 -8.54 16.58 19.06
C VAL A 777 -9.34 15.33 18.73
N VAL A 778 -10.55 15.49 18.23
CA VAL A 778 -11.40 14.35 17.84
C VAL A 778 -10.82 13.62 16.63
N ALA A 779 -10.35 14.36 15.64
CA ALA A 779 -9.71 13.82 14.45
C ALA A 779 -8.44 13.02 14.79
N LEU A 780 -7.66 13.50 15.74
CA LEU A 780 -6.49 12.81 16.26
C LEU A 780 -6.87 11.48 16.91
N GLY A 781 -7.86 11.50 17.81
CA GLY A 781 -8.34 10.26 18.44
C GLY A 781 -8.87 9.25 17.45
N ALA A 782 -9.67 9.69 16.47
CA ALA A 782 -10.18 8.83 15.39
C ALA A 782 -9.06 8.35 14.45
N GLY A 783 -8.06 9.19 14.16
CA GLY A 783 -6.90 8.84 13.35
C GLY A 783 -5.97 7.83 14.04
N ILE A 784 -5.75 7.97 15.34
CA ILE A 784 -4.99 6.98 16.14
C ILE A 784 -5.74 5.64 16.16
N ALA A 785 -7.05 5.65 16.39
CA ALA A 785 -7.86 4.43 16.37
C ALA A 785 -7.87 3.77 14.98
N GLY A 786 -7.97 4.56 13.90
CA GLY A 786 -7.89 4.08 12.53
C GLY A 786 -6.50 3.53 12.17
N GLY A 787 -5.43 4.21 12.58
CA GLY A 787 -4.05 3.74 12.43
C GLY A 787 -3.81 2.43 13.16
N TRP A 788 -4.29 2.31 14.41
CA TRP A 788 -4.25 1.06 15.18
C TRP A 788 -4.99 -0.08 14.47
N ALA A 789 -6.22 0.19 14.03
CA ALA A 789 -7.02 -0.83 13.38
C ALA A 789 -6.37 -1.35 12.08
N ILE A 790 -5.83 -0.46 11.25
CA ILE A 790 -5.14 -0.86 10.01
C ILE A 790 -3.84 -1.60 10.33
N SER A 791 -3.05 -1.12 11.30
CA SER A 791 -1.80 -1.77 11.70
C SER A 791 -2.04 -3.18 12.25
N HIS A 792 -3.12 -3.36 13.04
CA HIS A 792 -3.41 -4.64 13.67
C HIS A 792 -4.13 -5.64 12.74
N PHE A 793 -5.16 -5.19 11.99
CA PHE A 793 -6.00 -6.09 11.18
C PHE A 793 -5.59 -6.24 9.73
N VAL A 794 -4.77 -5.33 9.19
CA VAL A 794 -4.38 -5.31 7.78
C VAL A 794 -2.89 -5.54 7.59
N LEU A 795 -2.06 -4.96 8.46
CA LEU A 795 -0.60 -5.00 8.34
C LEU A 795 0.05 -6.01 9.29
N ASP A 796 -0.71 -6.53 10.26
CA ASP A 796 -0.24 -7.42 11.32
C ASP A 796 1.06 -6.95 12.00
N THR A 797 1.09 -5.64 12.33
CA THR A 797 2.25 -4.99 12.93
C THR A 797 1.93 -4.44 14.31
N ARG A 798 2.95 -4.42 15.21
CA ARG A 798 2.83 -3.76 16.51
C ARG A 798 2.64 -2.27 16.35
N TYR A 799 1.48 -1.78 16.76
CA TYR A 799 1.14 -0.37 16.68
C TYR A 799 1.83 0.44 17.78
N SER A 800 2.42 1.56 17.40
CA SER A 800 2.91 2.57 18.33
C SER A 800 2.46 3.97 17.91
N VAL A 801 1.97 4.77 18.88
CA VAL A 801 1.53 6.14 18.59
C VAL A 801 2.70 7.01 18.18
N VAL A 802 2.62 7.60 16.98
CA VAL A 802 3.64 8.52 16.45
C VAL A 802 3.31 9.96 16.86
N TRP A 803 3.81 10.38 18.04
CA TRP A 803 3.51 11.68 18.62
C TRP A 803 3.90 12.90 17.78
N PRO A 804 5.05 12.93 17.06
CA PRO A 804 5.40 14.09 16.23
C PRO A 804 4.35 14.35 15.13
N SER A 805 3.88 13.31 14.46
CA SER A 805 2.80 13.41 13.47
C SER A 805 1.49 13.88 14.10
N ALA A 806 1.15 13.32 15.26
CA ALA A 806 -0.05 13.68 16.02
C ALA A 806 -0.09 15.18 16.37
N ILE A 807 1.01 15.71 16.91
CA ILE A 807 1.14 17.13 17.31
C ILE A 807 1.11 18.04 16.07
N ALA A 808 1.80 17.65 14.97
CA ALA A 808 1.82 18.42 13.74
C ALA A 808 0.41 18.56 13.12
N ILE A 809 -0.40 17.51 13.18
CA ILE A 809 -1.78 17.52 12.66
C ILE A 809 -2.68 18.38 13.55
N LEU A 810 -2.55 18.26 14.86
CA LEU A 810 -3.31 19.11 15.80
C LEU A 810 -2.98 20.59 15.60
N ALA A 811 -1.70 20.95 15.53
CA ALA A 811 -1.25 22.31 15.28
C ALA A 811 -1.70 22.81 13.89
N GLY A 812 -1.52 22.00 12.86
CA GLY A 812 -1.93 22.30 11.49
C GLY A 812 -3.43 22.56 11.36
N GLY A 813 -4.26 21.74 11.99
CA GLY A 813 -5.73 21.93 12.03
C GLY A 813 -6.15 23.24 12.71
N VAL A 814 -5.54 23.56 13.85
CA VAL A 814 -5.80 24.83 14.54
C VAL A 814 -5.35 26.03 13.69
N LEU A 815 -4.14 25.96 13.11
CA LEU A 815 -3.61 27.03 12.26
C LEU A 815 -4.44 27.21 10.98
N ALA A 816 -4.90 26.15 10.36
CA ALA A 816 -5.75 26.20 9.17
C ALA A 816 -7.09 26.91 9.47
N THR A 817 -7.74 26.57 10.59
CA THR A 817 -9.01 27.20 10.99
C THR A 817 -8.82 28.66 11.38
N LEU A 818 -7.73 28.97 12.09
CA LEU A 818 -7.39 30.36 12.41
C LEU A 818 -7.14 31.17 11.15
N GLY A 819 -6.33 30.66 10.22
CA GLY A 819 -6.01 31.33 8.96
C GLY A 819 -7.26 31.61 8.11
N ALA A 820 -8.10 30.58 7.90
CA ALA A 820 -9.36 30.75 7.19
C ALA A 820 -10.33 31.68 7.92
N GLY A 821 -10.48 31.54 9.24
CA GLY A 821 -11.33 32.39 10.05
C GLY A 821 -10.93 33.88 9.99
N MET A 822 -9.64 34.17 10.08
CA MET A 822 -9.09 35.52 10.03
C MET A 822 -9.16 36.12 8.62
N ALA A 823 -8.88 35.36 7.57
CA ALA A 823 -9.00 35.82 6.18
C ALA A 823 -10.40 36.36 5.85
N PHE A 824 -11.44 35.69 6.36
CA PHE A 824 -12.83 36.11 6.18
C PHE A 824 -13.35 37.06 7.26
N ALA A 825 -12.59 37.34 8.33
CA ALA A 825 -12.94 38.31 9.35
C ALA A 825 -12.63 39.76 8.93
N TRP A 826 -11.67 39.97 8.04
CA TRP A 826 -11.20 41.29 7.63
C TRP A 826 -12.27 42.08 6.88
N ARG A 827 -12.96 41.46 5.90
CA ARG A 827 -14.00 42.11 5.08
C ARG A 827 -15.20 42.63 5.88
N PRO A 828 -15.80 41.87 6.81
CA PRO A 828 -16.90 42.35 7.67
C PRO A 828 -16.57 43.59 8.49
N LEU A 829 -15.33 43.77 8.89
CA LEU A 829 -14.89 44.91 9.68
C LEU A 829 -14.68 46.19 8.89
N ALA A 830 -14.53 46.12 7.57
CA ALA A 830 -14.43 47.27 6.68
C ALA A 830 -15.81 47.88 6.36
N ALA A 831 -16.91 47.15 6.59
CA ALA A 831 -18.26 47.61 6.30
C ALA A 831 -18.73 48.68 7.30
N ARG A 832 -19.46 49.71 6.81
CA ARG A 832 -20.08 50.74 7.66
C ARG A 832 -21.29 50.15 8.37
N PRO A 833 -21.39 50.17 9.75
CA PRO A 833 -22.46 49.54 10.50
C PRO A 833 -23.87 50.01 10.08
N ALA A 834 -24.04 51.31 9.86
CA ALA A 834 -25.31 51.89 9.45
C ALA A 834 -25.83 51.41 8.08
N ALA A 835 -24.94 51.12 7.16
CA ALA A 835 -25.33 50.54 5.86
C ALA A 835 -25.78 49.08 5.96
N VAL A 836 -25.13 48.32 6.82
CA VAL A 836 -25.45 46.87 7.03
C VAL A 836 -26.78 46.70 7.79
N LEU A 837 -27.05 47.56 8.74
CA LEU A 837 -28.29 47.50 9.55
C LEU A 837 -29.50 47.96 8.72
N ARG A 838 -29.41 49.07 7.94
CA ARG A 838 -30.47 49.54 7.04
C ARG A 838 -30.79 48.62 5.87
N ALA A 839 -29.86 47.79 5.42
CA ALA A 839 -30.11 46.86 4.30
C ALA A 839 -31.01 45.67 4.70
N ARG A 840 -31.42 45.58 5.93
CA ARG A 840 -32.28 44.52 6.47
C ARG A 840 -33.68 45.05 6.94
N GLU A 841 -33.80 46.36 7.08
CA GLU A 841 -35.11 47.03 7.16
C GLU A 841 -35.72 47.19 5.77
#